data_afb2b0c7ffb3a417e085bcc40ef7a86e
#
_entry.id   afb2b0c7ffb3a417e085bcc40ef7a86e
#
_cell.length_a   1.000
_cell.length_b   1.000
_cell.length_c   1.000
_cell.angle_alpha   90.00
_cell.angle_beta   90.00
_cell.angle_gamma   90.00
#
_symmetry.space_group_name_H-M   'P 1'
#
loop_
_entity.id
_entity.type
_entity.pdbx_description
1 polymer ?
#
loop_
_entity_poly.entity_id
_entity_poly.type
_entity_poly.pdbx_seq_one_letter_code
_entity_poly.pdbx_strand_id
1 'polypeptide(L)'
;MAREYSLENTRNIGIMAHIDAGKTTTTERILFYTGKTHKLGETHEGAATMDWMAQEQERGITITSAATTCFWKGNRINIIDTPGHVDFTVEVERSLRVLDGSVTVMCAKGGVEPQSETVWRQADKYRVPRMIYVNKMDITGANFFHVIEMIHQRLRANAVPIQLPVGKEMTFRGIVDLMNMEADIYYDDLGQDVRVEPIPEDMIDLAQEWREKMVEAIASTDDELMMKYLEGEEISVEELKVALRKATIDNAIVPVVCGTSYRNKGVQKLLDAIIDYMPAPTDIAAIRGINPKTEAEEERRSSDTEPFSALAFKIMTDPFVGKLCYFRVYSGSIKAGETVYNSTKGKNERLGRILQMHANERKDIDCCYAGDIAAAIGIKSTTTGDTFCDEKHPVILESMEFPEPVISVAIEPKTRAGQEKMGIALSKLAEEDPTFRTYTDDETGQTIIAGMGELHLDIIVDRLLREFKVEANIGKPQVAYKETVRKQVNHECKYKKQSGGSGQYGHVKIILEPNEPGKGYEFVNSVTGGAIPKEFIPAVDHGIQGAMQCGVLAGYNVVDVKVTLYDGSYHEVDSSEMAFKIAGSMAFKEAMRKADPVLTEPITKVVTIVPEDYMGDVIGDFNSRRGQILSMESTIPGVQEITAYVPLSNMFGYATDLRSKTQGRGQYSMEPSHFAEVPKSIQETIIKERGKNA
;
A
#
# COMPACT_ATOMS: atom_id res chain seq x y z
N MET A 1 13.13 -34.57 9.14
CA MET A 1 14.48 -34.22 9.63
C MET A 1 14.30 -33.31 10.83
N ALA A 2 15.22 -33.28 11.79
CA ALA A 2 15.15 -32.31 12.88
C ALA A 2 15.52 -30.93 12.32
N ARG A 3 14.92 -29.86 12.86
CA ARG A 3 15.29 -28.50 12.44
C ARG A 3 16.73 -28.18 12.85
N GLU A 4 17.40 -27.39 12.05
CA GLU A 4 18.82 -27.04 12.26
C GLU A 4 19.00 -26.02 13.40
N TYR A 5 18.08 -25.08 13.52
CA TYR A 5 18.07 -24.03 14.54
C TYR A 5 16.75 -24.08 15.32
N SER A 6 16.80 -23.95 16.65
CA SER A 6 15.59 -23.90 17.47
C SER A 6 14.79 -22.62 17.19
N LEU A 7 13.50 -22.62 17.52
CA LEU A 7 12.64 -21.43 17.42
C LEU A 7 13.17 -20.28 18.26
N GLU A 8 13.68 -20.56 19.44
CA GLU A 8 14.26 -19.57 20.37
C GLU A 8 15.49 -18.87 19.76
N ASN A 9 16.25 -19.59 18.92
CA ASN A 9 17.43 -19.07 18.23
C ASN A 9 17.13 -18.54 16.83
N THR A 10 15.88 -18.25 16.54
CA THR A 10 15.44 -17.67 15.26
C THR A 10 14.97 -16.22 15.48
N ARG A 11 15.29 -15.34 14.57
CA ARG A 11 14.82 -13.95 14.54
C ARG A 11 14.27 -13.63 13.16
N ASN A 12 13.06 -13.08 13.08
CA ASN A 12 12.45 -12.62 11.84
C ASN A 12 12.32 -11.10 11.93
N ILE A 13 13.23 -10.39 11.29
CA ILE A 13 13.33 -8.93 11.42
C ILE A 13 13.17 -8.23 10.08
N GLY A 14 12.55 -7.04 10.11
CA GLY A 14 12.54 -6.10 9.02
C GLY A 14 13.57 -5.00 9.23
N ILE A 15 14.20 -4.56 8.14
CA ILE A 15 15.03 -3.35 8.17
C ILE A 15 14.25 -2.25 7.47
N MET A 16 13.94 -1.19 8.20
CA MET A 16 13.12 -0.07 7.78
C MET A 16 13.93 1.22 7.86
N ALA A 17 13.68 2.14 6.94
CA ALA A 17 14.35 3.44 6.95
C ALA A 17 13.63 4.42 6.02
N HIS A 18 13.89 5.72 6.20
CA HIS A 18 13.63 6.68 5.12
C HIS A 18 14.68 6.56 4.01
N ILE A 19 14.41 7.22 2.89
CA ILE A 19 15.35 7.28 1.76
C ILE A 19 16.69 7.85 2.24
N ASP A 20 17.77 7.28 1.77
CA ASP A 20 19.15 7.69 2.11
C ASP A 20 19.55 7.57 3.58
N ALA A 21 18.81 6.92 4.47
CA ALA A 21 19.29 6.63 5.83
C ALA A 21 20.42 5.60 5.88
N GLY A 22 20.65 4.87 4.79
CA GLY A 22 21.65 3.82 4.67
C GLY A 22 21.13 2.43 4.99
N LYS A 23 19.84 2.19 4.73
CA LYS A 23 19.17 0.89 4.90
C LYS A 23 19.89 -0.24 4.17
N THR A 24 19.99 -0.15 2.84
CA THR A 24 20.64 -1.17 2.00
C THR A 24 22.09 -1.35 2.37
N THR A 25 22.83 -0.26 2.66
CA THR A 25 24.21 -0.35 3.15
C THR A 25 24.29 -1.13 4.46
N THR A 26 23.36 -0.91 5.40
CA THR A 26 23.33 -1.65 6.66
C THR A 26 23.06 -3.13 6.42
N THR A 27 22.09 -3.47 5.57
CA THR A 27 21.77 -4.86 5.22
C THR A 27 22.97 -5.55 4.55
N GLU A 28 23.62 -4.90 3.61
CA GLU A 28 24.85 -5.44 2.94
C GLU A 28 25.99 -5.69 3.94
N ARG A 29 26.19 -4.81 4.92
CA ARG A 29 27.19 -5.01 5.98
C ARG A 29 26.84 -6.17 6.92
N ILE A 30 25.56 -6.35 7.23
CA ILE A 30 25.08 -7.52 7.97
C ILE A 30 25.42 -8.80 7.20
N LEU A 31 25.13 -8.84 5.89
CA LEU A 31 25.44 -9.99 5.05
C LEU A 31 26.95 -10.26 4.95
N PHE A 32 27.77 -9.23 4.88
CA PHE A 32 29.22 -9.35 4.89
C PHE A 32 29.75 -9.96 6.19
N TYR A 33 29.36 -9.42 7.35
CA TYR A 33 29.84 -9.91 8.66
C TYR A 33 29.31 -11.32 8.99
N THR A 34 28.20 -11.70 8.45
CA THR A 34 27.63 -13.07 8.60
C THR A 34 28.19 -14.06 7.56
N GLY A 35 29.12 -13.62 6.70
CA GLY A 35 29.80 -14.48 5.73
C GLY A 35 28.93 -14.89 4.54
N LYS A 36 27.79 -14.22 4.32
CA LYS A 36 26.92 -14.50 3.17
C LYS A 36 27.40 -13.86 1.88
N THR A 37 28.06 -12.72 1.96
CA THR A 37 28.72 -12.07 0.82
C THR A 37 30.20 -11.93 1.10
N HIS A 38 31.01 -12.04 0.06
CA HIS A 38 32.47 -11.90 0.14
C HIS A 38 32.96 -10.51 -0.30
N LYS A 39 32.04 -9.68 -0.82
CA LYS A 39 32.32 -8.31 -1.25
C LYS A 39 31.38 -7.37 -0.52
N LEU A 40 31.91 -6.19 -0.19
CA LEU A 40 31.13 -5.07 0.30
C LEU A 40 30.36 -4.49 -0.90
N GLY A 41 29.05 -4.76 -0.97
CA GLY A 41 28.18 -4.16 -1.98
C GLY A 41 27.99 -2.67 -1.73
N GLU A 42 28.33 -1.83 -2.71
CA GLU A 42 28.10 -0.39 -2.65
C GLU A 42 26.82 -0.06 -3.45
N THR A 43 25.88 0.61 -2.79
CA THR A 43 24.59 0.99 -3.41
C THR A 43 24.77 1.96 -4.59
N HIS A 44 25.72 2.88 -4.49
CA HIS A 44 26.01 3.86 -5.54
C HIS A 44 26.65 3.25 -6.80
N GLU A 45 27.21 2.05 -6.69
CA GLU A 45 27.82 1.32 -7.82
C GLU A 45 26.86 0.27 -8.41
N GLY A 46 25.62 0.16 -7.91
CA GLY A 46 24.65 -0.85 -8.32
C GLY A 46 25.07 -2.29 -7.98
N ALA A 47 25.97 -2.45 -7.01
CA ALA A 47 26.56 -3.73 -6.61
C ALA A 47 25.89 -4.37 -5.38
N ALA A 48 24.80 -3.78 -4.87
CA ALA A 48 24.07 -4.29 -3.72
C ALA A 48 23.32 -5.58 -4.06
N THR A 49 23.47 -6.60 -3.22
CA THR A 49 22.87 -7.93 -3.41
C THR A 49 21.36 -7.89 -3.24
N MET A 50 20.87 -7.05 -2.32
CA MET A 50 19.45 -6.97 -1.98
C MET A 50 18.65 -6.16 -3.00
N ASP A 51 19.23 -5.14 -3.63
CA ASP A 51 18.63 -4.37 -4.71
C ASP A 51 18.90 -5.07 -6.06
N TRP A 52 18.17 -6.14 -6.35
CA TRP A 52 18.41 -7.03 -7.49
C TRP A 52 17.74 -6.61 -8.79
N MET A 53 16.71 -5.74 -8.72
CA MET A 53 16.04 -5.22 -9.91
C MET A 53 16.89 -4.14 -10.60
N ALA A 54 16.89 -4.14 -11.93
CA ALA A 54 17.59 -3.11 -12.69
C ALA A 54 17.15 -1.69 -12.33
N GLN A 55 15.85 -1.50 -12.06
CA GLN A 55 15.28 -0.22 -11.65
C GLN A 55 15.76 0.22 -10.26
N GLU A 56 15.93 -0.71 -9.32
CA GLU A 56 16.51 -0.44 -8.00
C GLU A 56 17.95 0.03 -8.12
N GLN A 57 18.75 -0.68 -8.90
CA GLN A 57 20.16 -0.37 -9.13
C GLN A 57 20.37 0.97 -9.86
N GLU A 58 19.56 1.24 -10.91
CA GLU A 58 19.62 2.49 -11.66
C GLU A 58 19.20 3.71 -10.85
N ARG A 59 18.21 3.55 -9.95
CA ARG A 59 17.65 4.64 -9.16
C ARG A 59 18.25 4.77 -7.76
N GLY A 60 18.99 3.74 -7.30
CA GLY A 60 19.59 3.68 -5.97
C GLY A 60 18.57 3.59 -4.84
N ILE A 61 17.38 3.05 -5.11
CA ILE A 61 16.29 2.89 -4.14
C ILE A 61 15.75 1.47 -4.14
N THR A 62 15.40 0.94 -2.98
CA THR A 62 14.69 -0.34 -2.87
C THR A 62 13.22 -0.15 -3.25
N ILE A 63 12.73 -0.95 -4.18
CA ILE A 63 11.35 -0.92 -4.70
C ILE A 63 10.54 -2.07 -4.13
N THR A 64 11.11 -3.29 -4.18
CA THR A 64 10.46 -4.51 -3.68
C THR A 64 11.18 -5.04 -2.46
N SER A 65 10.41 -5.54 -1.48
CA SER A 65 11.01 -6.21 -0.33
C SER A 65 11.78 -7.46 -0.76
N ALA A 66 13.00 -7.63 -0.26
CA ALA A 66 13.83 -8.79 -0.49
C ALA A 66 14.06 -9.55 0.82
N ALA A 67 13.94 -10.87 0.77
CA ALA A 67 14.17 -11.75 1.92
C ALA A 67 15.54 -12.41 1.85
N THR A 68 16.23 -12.48 2.98
CA THR A 68 17.50 -13.19 3.10
C THR A 68 17.63 -13.85 4.46
N THR A 69 18.46 -14.88 4.57
CA THR A 69 18.75 -15.55 5.84
C THR A 69 20.24 -15.53 6.10
N CYS A 70 20.62 -15.09 7.28
CA CYS A 70 22.01 -15.11 7.74
C CYS A 70 22.12 -15.74 9.14
N PHE A 71 23.36 -15.97 9.60
CA PHE A 71 23.65 -16.66 10.85
C PHE A 71 24.66 -15.86 11.67
N TRP A 72 24.36 -15.66 12.95
CA TRP A 72 25.22 -14.94 13.86
C TRP A 72 25.22 -15.56 15.24
N LYS A 73 26.40 -15.89 15.77
CA LYS A 73 26.59 -16.47 17.12
C LYS A 73 25.58 -17.60 17.45
N GLY A 74 25.39 -18.56 16.54
CA GLY A 74 24.48 -19.68 16.72
C GLY A 74 23.00 -19.39 16.55
N ASN A 75 22.64 -18.18 16.13
CA ASN A 75 21.26 -17.79 15.82
C ASN A 75 21.07 -17.65 14.32
N ARG A 76 19.86 -17.97 13.86
CA ARG A 76 19.36 -17.75 12.52
C ARG A 76 18.60 -16.44 12.47
N ILE A 77 18.97 -15.54 11.57
CA ILE A 77 18.32 -14.24 11.38
C ILE A 77 17.77 -14.22 9.96
N ASN A 78 16.44 -14.18 9.85
CA ASN A 78 15.74 -13.91 8.59
C ASN A 78 15.51 -12.41 8.52
N ILE A 79 15.99 -11.80 7.45
CA ILE A 79 15.89 -10.35 7.22
C ILE A 79 14.98 -10.11 6.04
N ILE A 80 14.00 -9.24 6.19
CA ILE A 80 13.24 -8.67 5.09
C ILE A 80 13.64 -7.20 4.96
N ASP A 81 14.31 -6.89 3.86
CA ASP A 81 14.67 -5.52 3.50
C ASP A 81 13.46 -4.84 2.84
N THR A 82 12.98 -3.73 3.40
CA THR A 82 11.75 -3.06 2.98
C THR A 82 12.03 -1.77 2.24
N PRO A 83 11.19 -1.35 1.26
CA PRO A 83 11.32 -0.04 0.64
C PRO A 83 11.20 1.11 1.64
N GLY A 84 11.90 2.21 1.36
CA GLY A 84 11.80 3.44 2.15
C GLY A 84 10.89 4.51 1.54
N HIS A 85 10.38 4.31 0.32
CA HIS A 85 9.60 5.30 -0.41
C HIS A 85 8.09 5.15 -0.15
N VAL A 86 7.39 6.28 0.01
CA VAL A 86 5.95 6.29 0.31
C VAL A 86 5.05 5.62 -0.75
N ASP A 87 5.49 5.55 -2.01
CA ASP A 87 4.74 4.87 -3.07
C ASP A 87 4.72 3.34 -2.89
N PHE A 88 5.62 2.80 -2.07
CA PHE A 88 5.77 1.36 -1.80
C PHE A 88 5.41 0.99 -0.36
N THR A 89 4.59 1.77 0.31
CA THR A 89 4.15 1.52 1.70
C THR A 89 3.50 0.15 1.86
N VAL A 90 2.87 -0.38 0.82
CA VAL A 90 2.28 -1.71 0.84
C VAL A 90 3.31 -2.83 0.98
N GLU A 91 4.49 -2.67 0.41
CA GLU A 91 5.60 -3.62 0.62
C GLU A 91 6.05 -3.62 2.08
N VAL A 92 6.03 -2.44 2.73
CA VAL A 92 6.30 -2.29 4.16
C VAL A 92 5.21 -2.99 4.98
N GLU A 93 3.93 -2.74 4.69
CA GLU A 93 2.80 -3.38 5.41
C GLU A 93 2.82 -4.89 5.29
N ARG A 94 3.04 -5.43 4.08
CA ARG A 94 3.18 -6.88 3.86
C ARG A 94 4.30 -7.48 4.71
N SER A 95 5.42 -6.79 4.77
CA SER A 95 6.57 -7.22 5.56
C SER A 95 6.29 -7.15 7.06
N LEU A 96 5.75 -6.03 7.56
CA LEU A 96 5.40 -5.85 8.98
C LEU A 96 4.46 -6.94 9.50
N ARG A 97 3.54 -7.41 8.66
CA ARG A 97 2.58 -8.45 9.05
C ARG A 97 3.23 -9.81 9.33
N VAL A 98 4.38 -10.07 8.71
CA VAL A 98 5.07 -11.37 8.81
C VAL A 98 6.38 -11.31 9.61
N LEU A 99 6.72 -10.16 10.16
CA LEU A 99 7.90 -9.98 10.99
C LEU A 99 7.58 -10.10 12.48
N ASP A 100 8.56 -10.56 13.24
CA ASP A 100 8.47 -10.60 14.70
C ASP A 100 9.00 -9.30 15.32
N GLY A 101 9.89 -8.61 14.61
CA GLY A 101 10.43 -7.33 15.04
C GLY A 101 11.05 -6.54 13.89
N SER A 102 11.43 -5.29 14.14
CA SER A 102 12.05 -4.44 13.13
C SER A 102 13.19 -3.59 13.68
N VAL A 103 14.15 -3.31 12.80
CA VAL A 103 15.23 -2.36 13.02
C VAL A 103 14.96 -1.12 12.18
N THR A 104 14.72 0.01 12.82
CA THR A 104 14.53 1.29 12.14
C THR A 104 15.86 2.03 12.04
N VAL A 105 16.39 2.16 10.82
CA VAL A 105 17.64 2.87 10.55
C VAL A 105 17.33 4.35 10.36
N MET A 106 17.95 5.20 11.19
CA MET A 106 17.81 6.65 11.16
C MET A 106 19.15 7.31 10.84
N CYS A 107 19.12 8.40 10.08
CA CYS A 107 20.31 9.18 9.79
C CYS A 107 20.68 10.07 10.98
N ALA A 108 21.92 10.02 11.43
CA ALA A 108 22.40 10.84 12.57
C ALA A 108 22.31 12.36 12.34
N LYS A 109 22.17 12.80 11.07
CA LYS A 109 21.98 14.21 10.70
C LYS A 109 20.51 14.56 10.52
N GLY A 110 19.76 13.76 9.77
CA GLY A 110 18.34 14.02 9.44
C GLY A 110 17.38 13.63 10.57
N GLY A 111 17.75 12.64 11.37
CA GLY A 111 16.92 12.13 12.46
C GLY A 111 15.60 11.55 11.97
N VAL A 112 14.50 12.02 12.56
CA VAL A 112 13.15 11.61 12.19
C VAL A 112 12.65 12.44 11.00
N GLU A 113 12.49 11.79 9.86
CA GLU A 113 11.95 12.37 8.63
C GLU A 113 10.49 11.93 8.41
N PRO A 114 9.71 12.60 7.55
CA PRO A 114 8.29 12.28 7.33
C PRO A 114 8.02 10.83 6.94
N GLN A 115 8.92 10.24 6.14
CA GLN A 115 8.82 8.83 5.77
C GLN A 115 9.06 7.89 6.96
N SER A 116 9.97 8.27 7.88
CA SER A 116 10.17 7.54 9.14
C SER A 116 8.90 7.55 9.99
N GLU A 117 8.20 8.68 10.08
CA GLU A 117 6.92 8.79 10.80
C GLU A 117 5.85 7.86 10.20
N THR A 118 5.77 7.77 8.87
CA THR A 118 4.80 6.91 8.18
C THR A 118 5.04 5.44 8.48
N VAL A 119 6.29 4.99 8.29
CA VAL A 119 6.68 3.59 8.56
C VAL A 119 6.51 3.26 10.05
N TRP A 120 6.81 4.21 10.93
CA TRP A 120 6.63 4.05 12.37
C TRP A 120 5.17 3.83 12.75
N ARG A 121 4.23 4.62 12.22
CA ARG A 121 2.78 4.45 12.44
C ARG A 121 2.27 3.11 11.91
N GLN A 122 2.78 2.65 10.77
CA GLN A 122 2.44 1.31 10.27
C GLN A 122 2.90 0.21 11.23
N ALA A 123 4.11 0.34 11.77
CA ALA A 123 4.61 -0.61 12.77
C ALA A 123 3.80 -0.55 14.09
N ASP A 124 3.29 0.62 14.49
CA ASP A 124 2.36 0.77 15.62
C ASP A 124 1.04 0.03 15.38
N LYS A 125 0.46 0.14 14.18
CA LYS A 125 -0.77 -0.56 13.77
C LYS A 125 -0.66 -2.07 14.01
N TYR A 126 0.49 -2.66 13.68
CA TYR A 126 0.76 -4.10 13.83
C TYR A 126 1.44 -4.47 15.16
N ARG A 127 1.68 -3.50 16.04
CA ARG A 127 2.37 -3.68 17.33
C ARG A 127 3.70 -4.41 17.22
N VAL A 128 4.44 -4.16 16.14
CA VAL A 128 5.73 -4.80 15.89
C VAL A 128 6.79 -4.25 16.84
N PRO A 129 7.47 -5.09 17.65
CA PRO A 129 8.61 -4.70 18.47
C PRO A 129 9.72 -4.07 17.64
N ARG A 130 10.35 -3.02 18.17
CA ARG A 130 11.30 -2.20 17.42
C ARG A 130 12.55 -1.90 18.18
N MET A 131 13.65 -1.74 17.44
CA MET A 131 14.85 -1.05 17.88
C MET A 131 15.27 -0.01 16.84
N ILE A 132 16.06 0.97 17.27
CA ILE A 132 16.56 2.04 16.40
C ILE A 132 18.07 1.91 16.24
N TYR A 133 18.53 2.02 15.00
CA TYR A 133 19.94 2.13 14.67
C TYR A 133 20.22 3.52 14.09
N VAL A 134 20.90 4.37 14.86
CA VAL A 134 21.33 5.70 14.42
C VAL A 134 22.60 5.54 13.60
N ASN A 135 22.44 5.61 12.28
CA ASN A 135 23.46 5.38 11.27
C ASN A 135 24.08 6.69 10.79
N LYS A 136 25.20 6.58 10.06
CA LYS A 136 25.93 7.72 9.50
C LYS A 136 26.49 8.67 10.57
N MET A 137 27.01 8.11 11.66
CA MET A 137 27.67 8.91 12.72
C MET A 137 28.93 9.64 12.25
N ASP A 138 29.47 9.27 11.09
CA ASP A 138 30.69 9.81 10.48
C ASP A 138 30.48 11.04 9.59
N ILE A 139 29.22 11.40 9.27
CA ILE A 139 28.95 12.53 8.36
C ILE A 139 28.92 13.88 9.11
N THR A 140 29.24 14.95 8.37
CA THR A 140 29.18 16.31 8.91
C THR A 140 27.75 16.70 9.31
N GLY A 141 27.57 17.15 10.56
CA GLY A 141 26.29 17.48 11.15
C GLY A 141 25.62 16.31 11.89
N ALA A 142 26.29 15.17 12.03
CA ALA A 142 25.79 14.05 12.83
C ALA A 142 25.66 14.43 14.32
N ASN A 143 24.46 14.19 14.88
CA ASN A 143 24.18 14.48 16.30
C ASN A 143 23.24 13.43 16.88
N PHE A 144 23.80 12.45 17.58
CA PHE A 144 23.08 11.35 18.20
C PHE A 144 21.98 11.83 19.18
N PHE A 145 22.34 12.74 20.09
CA PHE A 145 21.42 13.19 21.14
C PHE A 145 20.24 13.98 20.57
N HIS A 146 20.46 14.77 19.53
CA HIS A 146 19.38 15.45 18.81
C HIS A 146 18.40 14.46 18.15
N VAL A 147 18.92 13.36 17.59
CA VAL A 147 18.05 12.30 17.03
C VAL A 147 17.19 11.68 18.13
N ILE A 148 17.74 11.38 19.31
CA ILE A 148 16.97 10.87 20.45
C ILE A 148 15.86 11.85 20.86
N GLU A 149 16.16 13.13 20.93
CA GLU A 149 15.16 14.15 21.23
C GLU A 149 14.05 14.20 20.18
N MET A 150 14.39 14.15 18.87
CA MET A 150 13.41 14.09 17.79
C MET A 150 12.51 12.85 17.89
N ILE A 151 13.07 11.69 18.26
CA ILE A 151 12.29 10.45 18.43
C ILE A 151 11.25 10.64 19.53
N HIS A 152 11.64 11.16 20.68
CA HIS A 152 10.72 11.44 21.78
C HIS A 152 9.61 12.44 21.38
N GLN A 153 9.97 13.52 20.70
CA GLN A 153 9.03 14.58 20.34
C GLN A 153 8.08 14.18 19.20
N ARG A 154 8.60 13.59 18.13
CA ARG A 154 7.82 13.34 16.90
C ARG A 154 7.18 11.97 16.86
N LEU A 155 7.89 10.93 17.33
CA LEU A 155 7.38 9.55 17.34
C LEU A 155 6.73 9.19 18.68
N ARG A 156 6.91 10.01 19.73
CA ARG A 156 6.43 9.76 21.10
C ARG A 156 6.83 8.38 21.62
N ALA A 157 7.98 7.87 21.15
CA ALA A 157 8.51 6.58 21.53
C ALA A 157 9.40 6.71 22.77
N ASN A 158 9.34 5.75 23.67
CA ASN A 158 10.25 5.64 24.80
C ASN A 158 11.59 5.06 24.32
N ALA A 159 12.37 5.90 23.63
CA ALA A 159 13.66 5.53 23.06
C ALA A 159 14.74 5.58 24.15
N VAL A 160 15.35 4.43 24.43
CA VAL A 160 16.37 4.29 25.47
C VAL A 160 17.70 3.91 24.83
N PRO A 161 18.69 4.81 24.79
CA PRO A 161 20.03 4.49 24.35
C PRO A 161 20.67 3.41 25.22
N ILE A 162 21.14 2.34 24.58
CA ILE A 162 21.97 1.30 25.21
C ILE A 162 23.43 1.43 24.82
N GLN A 163 23.72 2.35 23.90
CA GLN A 163 25.05 2.68 23.42
C GLN A 163 25.19 4.18 23.24
N LEU A 164 26.41 4.69 23.41
CA LEU A 164 26.76 6.07 23.09
C LEU A 164 27.91 6.12 22.09
N PRO A 165 27.92 7.10 21.15
CA PRO A 165 29.02 7.24 20.19
C PRO A 165 30.30 7.78 20.85
N VAL A 166 31.43 7.18 20.53
CA VAL A 166 32.77 7.69 20.88
C VAL A 166 33.27 8.58 19.73
N GLY A 167 33.23 9.88 19.95
CA GLY A 167 33.48 10.88 18.92
C GLY A 167 32.24 11.16 18.05
N LYS A 168 32.36 12.07 17.09
CA LYS A 168 31.33 12.46 16.14
C LYS A 168 31.97 12.83 14.80
N GLU A 169 31.19 12.71 13.72
CA GLU A 169 31.66 13.03 12.37
C GLU A 169 32.97 12.27 12.04
N MET A 170 33.96 12.92 11.50
CA MET A 170 35.24 12.32 11.16
C MET A 170 36.01 11.73 12.34
N THR A 171 35.67 12.11 13.57
CA THR A 171 36.30 11.59 14.81
C THR A 171 35.56 10.38 15.41
N PHE A 172 34.46 9.94 14.78
CA PHE A 172 33.72 8.75 15.22
C PHE A 172 34.60 7.50 15.09
N ARG A 173 34.96 6.90 16.22
CA ARG A 173 35.91 5.79 16.29
C ARG A 173 35.42 4.56 17.05
N GLY A 174 34.28 4.66 17.72
CA GLY A 174 33.78 3.56 18.52
C GLY A 174 32.44 3.84 19.18
N ILE A 175 32.05 2.97 20.07
CA ILE A 175 30.80 3.04 20.83
C ILE A 175 31.06 2.68 22.27
N VAL A 176 30.38 3.34 23.20
CA VAL A 176 30.30 2.96 24.62
C VAL A 176 29.11 2.02 24.77
N ASP A 177 29.32 0.85 25.32
CA ASP A 177 28.28 -0.08 25.76
C ASP A 177 27.83 0.29 27.17
N LEU A 178 26.63 0.82 27.32
CA LEU A 178 26.06 1.22 28.60
C LEU A 178 25.65 0.04 29.49
N MET A 179 25.47 -1.16 28.91
CA MET A 179 25.17 -2.37 29.70
C MET A 179 26.36 -2.85 30.46
N ASN A 180 27.53 -2.92 29.81
CA ASN A 180 28.76 -3.42 30.41
C ASN A 180 29.70 -2.31 30.93
N MET A 181 29.42 -1.05 30.59
CA MET A 181 30.25 0.12 30.91
C MET A 181 31.68 -0.03 30.37
N GLU A 182 31.80 -0.36 29.12
CA GLU A 182 33.03 -0.51 28.37
C GLU A 182 32.92 0.16 26.99
N ALA A 183 34.04 0.37 26.30
CA ALA A 183 34.05 0.98 24.98
C ALA A 183 34.62 0.02 23.95
N ASP A 184 33.88 -0.11 22.81
CA ASP A 184 34.36 -0.83 21.66
C ASP A 184 34.99 0.14 20.66
N ILE A 185 36.30 0.07 20.49
CA ILE A 185 37.07 0.99 19.64
C ILE A 185 37.51 0.25 18.36
N TYR A 186 37.27 0.86 17.23
CA TYR A 186 37.58 0.32 15.89
C TYR A 186 38.91 0.89 15.40
N TYR A 187 39.87 0.01 15.05
CA TYR A 187 41.22 0.36 14.64
C TYR A 187 41.47 0.16 13.14
N ASP A 188 40.53 -0.44 12.42
CA ASP A 188 40.60 -0.64 10.97
C ASP A 188 39.33 -0.14 10.25
N ASP A 189 39.45 0.04 8.92
CA ASP A 189 38.34 0.50 8.09
C ASP A 189 37.37 -0.63 7.70
N LEU A 190 37.75 -1.91 7.92
CA LEU A 190 36.89 -3.05 7.68
C LEU A 190 36.07 -3.46 8.90
N GLY A 191 36.31 -2.80 10.07
CA GLY A 191 35.63 -3.11 11.30
C GLY A 191 35.92 -4.51 11.87
N GLN A 192 37.09 -5.07 11.54
CA GLN A 192 37.53 -6.39 11.98
C GLN A 192 38.42 -6.32 13.24
N ASP A 193 39.25 -5.27 13.38
CA ASP A 193 40.03 -5.01 14.59
C ASP A 193 39.22 -4.12 15.55
N VAL A 194 38.37 -4.77 16.36
CA VAL A 194 37.57 -4.12 17.41
C VAL A 194 38.13 -4.52 18.77
N ARG A 195 38.48 -3.54 19.58
CA ARG A 195 39.04 -3.77 20.91
C ARG A 195 38.14 -3.21 21.98
N VAL A 196 37.89 -4.03 22.98
CA VAL A 196 37.19 -3.62 24.20
C VAL A 196 38.17 -2.88 25.10
N GLU A 197 37.89 -1.64 25.41
CA GLU A 197 38.75 -0.75 26.19
C GLU A 197 37.91 -0.08 27.29
N PRO A 198 38.57 0.47 28.35
CA PRO A 198 37.89 1.34 29.28
C PRO A 198 37.25 2.54 28.58
N ILE A 199 36.15 3.05 29.13
CA ILE A 199 35.50 4.26 28.61
C ILE A 199 36.50 5.41 28.62
N PRO A 200 36.62 6.21 27.55
CA PRO A 200 37.46 7.40 27.51
C PRO A 200 37.16 8.34 28.67
N GLU A 201 38.23 8.92 29.30
CA GLU A 201 38.10 9.74 30.50
C GLU A 201 37.12 10.91 30.34
N ASP A 202 37.06 11.51 29.14
CA ASP A 202 36.17 12.62 28.78
C ASP A 202 34.69 12.20 28.61
N MET A 203 34.42 10.90 28.62
CA MET A 203 33.07 10.36 28.48
C MET A 203 32.54 9.65 29.72
N ILE A 204 33.32 9.48 30.77
CA ILE A 204 32.91 8.71 31.94
C ILE A 204 31.65 9.29 32.58
N ASP A 205 31.63 10.61 32.85
CA ASP A 205 30.48 11.28 33.46
C ASP A 205 29.22 11.16 32.59
N LEU A 206 29.37 11.36 31.30
CA LEU A 206 28.26 11.22 30.33
C LEU A 206 27.74 9.78 30.29
N ALA A 207 28.65 8.81 30.29
CA ALA A 207 28.26 7.39 30.26
C ALA A 207 27.54 7.00 31.56
N GLN A 208 27.96 7.49 32.71
CA GLN A 208 27.27 7.26 33.97
C GLN A 208 25.87 7.87 33.98
N GLU A 209 25.72 9.13 33.55
CA GLU A 209 24.43 9.79 33.45
C GLU A 209 23.45 8.99 32.57
N TRP A 210 23.89 8.55 31.38
CA TRP A 210 23.05 7.80 30.48
C TRP A 210 22.81 6.37 30.94
N ARG A 211 23.74 5.75 31.66
CA ARG A 211 23.51 4.46 32.30
C ARG A 211 22.42 4.56 33.36
N GLU A 212 22.45 5.57 34.22
CA GLU A 212 21.41 5.79 35.21
C GLU A 212 20.02 5.94 34.56
N LYS A 213 19.90 6.79 33.52
CA LYS A 213 18.68 6.95 32.75
C LYS A 213 18.18 5.64 32.10
N MET A 214 19.11 4.84 31.58
CA MET A 214 18.80 3.54 31.00
C MET A 214 18.29 2.57 32.07
N VAL A 215 18.97 2.46 33.21
CA VAL A 215 18.57 1.56 34.30
C VAL A 215 17.22 1.98 34.89
N GLU A 216 16.98 3.26 35.10
CA GLU A 216 15.70 3.81 35.55
C GLU A 216 14.58 3.47 34.58
N ALA A 217 14.80 3.70 33.28
CA ALA A 217 13.81 3.38 32.25
C ALA A 217 13.49 1.89 32.18
N ILE A 218 14.49 1.01 32.30
CA ILE A 218 14.28 -0.45 32.30
C ILE A 218 13.57 -0.87 33.59
N ALA A 219 14.03 -0.40 34.77
CA ALA A 219 13.42 -0.74 36.05
C ALA A 219 11.96 -0.31 36.13
N SER A 220 11.59 0.81 35.50
CA SER A 220 10.20 1.31 35.48
C SER A 220 9.22 0.35 34.76
N THR A 221 9.71 -0.62 34.00
CA THR A 221 8.87 -1.61 33.29
C THR A 221 8.66 -2.91 34.04
N ASP A 222 9.31 -3.09 35.20
CA ASP A 222 9.22 -4.30 36.01
C ASP A 222 9.18 -3.94 37.51
N ASP A 223 8.12 -4.34 38.20
CA ASP A 223 7.89 -3.95 39.59
C ASP A 223 8.99 -4.44 40.54
N GLU A 224 9.57 -5.61 40.31
CA GLU A 224 10.62 -6.18 41.12
C GLU A 224 11.94 -5.40 40.97
N LEU A 225 12.28 -5.09 39.72
CA LEU A 225 13.46 -4.26 39.42
C LEU A 225 13.30 -2.81 39.90
N MET A 226 12.07 -2.29 39.83
CA MET A 226 11.78 -0.94 40.35
C MET A 226 11.99 -0.88 41.86
N MET A 227 11.60 -1.90 42.60
CA MET A 227 11.88 -1.97 44.08
C MET A 227 13.36 -2.01 44.36
N LYS A 228 14.14 -2.86 43.69
CA LYS A 228 15.59 -2.91 43.82
C LYS A 228 16.25 -1.56 43.53
N TYR A 229 15.81 -0.90 42.44
CA TYR A 229 16.32 0.41 42.06
C TYR A 229 16.07 1.49 43.15
N LEU A 230 14.85 1.52 43.70
CA LEU A 230 14.46 2.46 44.73
C LEU A 230 15.18 2.20 46.09
N GLU A 231 15.47 0.94 46.39
CA GLU A 231 16.22 0.54 47.58
C GLU A 231 17.75 0.74 47.45
N GLY A 232 18.20 1.08 46.22
CA GLY A 232 19.61 1.27 45.90
C GLY A 232 20.41 -0.04 45.84
N GLU A 233 19.72 -1.16 45.62
CA GLU A 233 20.35 -2.44 45.35
C GLU A 233 20.97 -2.51 43.97
N GLU A 234 22.06 -3.25 43.80
CA GLU A 234 22.71 -3.44 42.52
C GLU A 234 21.86 -4.39 41.64
N ILE A 235 21.50 -3.90 40.44
CA ILE A 235 20.81 -4.72 39.41
C ILE A 235 21.88 -5.29 38.48
N SER A 236 21.92 -6.61 38.33
CA SER A 236 22.89 -7.27 37.46
C SER A 236 22.63 -7.01 35.96
N VAL A 237 23.68 -7.13 35.15
CA VAL A 237 23.58 -6.95 33.70
C VAL A 237 22.59 -7.97 33.08
N GLU A 238 22.57 -9.20 33.61
CA GLU A 238 21.66 -10.24 33.15
C GLU A 238 20.19 -9.89 33.42
N GLU A 239 19.87 -9.36 34.61
CA GLU A 239 18.53 -8.88 34.95
C GLU A 239 18.10 -7.73 34.04
N LEU A 240 19.01 -6.75 33.82
CA LEU A 240 18.74 -5.64 32.90
C LEU A 240 18.48 -6.11 31.48
N LYS A 241 19.26 -7.08 30.97
CA LYS A 241 19.06 -7.64 29.62
C LYS A 241 17.72 -8.35 29.46
N VAL A 242 17.34 -9.17 30.45
CA VAL A 242 16.06 -9.88 30.45
C VAL A 242 14.89 -8.89 30.48
N ALA A 243 14.96 -7.89 31.36
CA ALA A 243 13.92 -6.87 31.48
C ALA A 243 13.81 -6.00 30.22
N LEU A 244 14.96 -5.55 29.66
CA LEU A 244 14.95 -4.78 28.42
C LEU A 244 14.38 -5.56 27.25
N ARG A 245 14.73 -6.87 27.12
CA ARG A 245 14.14 -7.73 26.10
C ARG A 245 12.61 -7.81 26.23
N LYS A 246 12.11 -8.05 27.45
CA LYS A 246 10.67 -8.09 27.72
C LYS A 246 10.01 -6.76 27.40
N ALA A 247 10.57 -5.64 27.87
CA ALA A 247 10.06 -4.31 27.60
C ALA A 247 10.07 -3.95 26.10
N THR A 248 11.06 -4.45 25.35
CA THR A 248 11.13 -4.28 23.88
C THR A 248 10.02 -5.07 23.18
N ILE A 249 9.79 -6.33 23.57
CA ILE A 249 8.75 -7.18 23.03
C ILE A 249 7.36 -6.60 23.31
N ASP A 250 7.16 -6.04 24.49
CA ASP A 250 5.91 -5.39 24.93
C ASP A 250 5.72 -3.98 24.32
N ASN A 251 6.68 -3.48 23.53
CA ASN A 251 6.71 -2.11 22.99
C ASN A 251 6.73 -1.01 24.07
N ALA A 252 7.16 -1.31 25.29
CA ALA A 252 7.29 -0.34 26.38
C ALA A 252 8.58 0.49 26.26
N ILE A 253 9.66 -0.11 25.74
CA ILE A 253 10.94 0.53 25.46
C ILE A 253 11.37 0.24 24.03
N VAL A 254 12.01 1.22 23.40
CA VAL A 254 12.68 1.08 22.11
C VAL A 254 14.18 1.23 22.31
N PRO A 255 14.97 0.14 22.27
CA PRO A 255 16.42 0.23 22.41
C PRO A 255 17.04 1.03 21.25
N VAL A 256 18.01 1.88 21.55
CA VAL A 256 18.72 2.66 20.54
C VAL A 256 20.20 2.31 20.55
N VAL A 257 20.71 1.96 19.38
CA VAL A 257 22.12 1.69 19.09
C VAL A 257 22.64 2.65 18.03
N CYS A 258 23.95 2.80 17.89
CA CYS A 258 24.53 3.73 16.93
C CYS A 258 25.70 3.14 16.15
N GLY A 259 26.04 3.77 15.03
CA GLY A 259 27.17 3.36 14.20
C GLY A 259 27.25 4.07 12.87
N THR A 260 28.11 3.56 12.00
CA THR A 260 28.21 3.96 10.61
C THR A 260 28.45 2.74 9.73
N SER A 261 27.39 2.33 9.03
CA SER A 261 27.45 1.15 8.16
C SER A 261 28.45 1.32 7.01
N TYR A 262 28.54 2.53 6.45
CA TYR A 262 29.50 2.84 5.38
C TYR A 262 30.96 2.66 5.82
N ARG A 263 31.28 3.04 7.05
CA ARG A 263 32.62 2.89 7.64
C ARG A 263 32.79 1.59 8.43
N ASN A 264 31.86 0.65 8.32
CA ASN A 264 31.95 -0.67 8.95
C ASN A 264 32.09 -0.65 10.50
N LYS A 265 31.52 0.35 11.17
CA LYS A 265 31.60 0.51 12.64
C LYS A 265 30.22 0.42 13.27
N GLY A 266 30.04 -0.47 14.25
CA GLY A 266 28.80 -0.63 15.01
C GLY A 266 27.85 -1.74 14.49
N VAL A 267 28.08 -2.33 13.33
CA VAL A 267 27.16 -3.32 12.74
C VAL A 267 27.18 -4.66 13.49
N GLN A 268 28.34 -5.11 13.96
CA GLN A 268 28.42 -6.34 14.78
C GLN A 268 27.67 -6.17 16.10
N LYS A 269 27.75 -5.00 16.71
CA LYS A 269 27.00 -4.69 17.95
C LYS A 269 25.50 -4.52 17.71
N LEU A 270 25.10 -4.07 16.51
CA LEU A 270 23.70 -4.12 16.08
C LEU A 270 23.22 -5.57 15.98
N LEU A 271 24.02 -6.49 15.39
CA LEU A 271 23.68 -7.91 15.34
C LEU A 271 23.57 -8.54 16.72
N ASP A 272 24.46 -8.19 17.65
CA ASP A 272 24.40 -8.64 19.04
C ASP A 272 23.09 -8.13 19.70
N ALA A 273 22.74 -6.87 19.54
CA ALA A 273 21.53 -6.29 20.09
C ALA A 273 20.24 -6.92 19.46
N ILE A 274 20.26 -7.27 18.20
CA ILE A 274 19.16 -8.02 17.55
C ILE A 274 18.94 -9.37 18.23
N ILE A 275 20.00 -10.11 18.51
CA ILE A 275 19.91 -11.40 19.19
C ILE A 275 19.41 -11.24 20.61
N ASP A 276 19.97 -10.27 21.35
CA ASP A 276 19.71 -10.08 22.78
C ASP A 276 18.29 -9.53 23.04
N TYR A 277 17.80 -8.59 22.24
CA TYR A 277 16.60 -7.82 22.57
C TYR A 277 15.41 -8.04 21.62
N MET A 278 15.63 -8.50 20.39
CA MET A 278 14.52 -8.72 19.47
C MET A 278 13.84 -10.07 19.71
N PRO A 279 12.51 -10.17 19.49
CA PRO A 279 11.76 -11.39 19.76
C PRO A 279 12.16 -12.57 18.88
N ALA A 280 12.04 -13.77 19.44
CA ALA A 280 11.95 -15.01 18.71
C ALA A 280 10.47 -15.30 18.36
N PRO A 281 10.17 -16.19 17.40
CA PRO A 281 8.79 -16.57 17.09
C PRO A 281 8.01 -17.10 18.29
N THR A 282 8.69 -17.64 19.31
CA THR A 282 8.10 -18.14 20.56
C THR A 282 7.69 -17.03 21.53
N ASP A 283 8.27 -15.84 21.40
CA ASP A 283 7.98 -14.70 22.27
C ASP A 283 6.72 -13.93 21.78
N ILE A 284 6.31 -14.16 20.54
CA ILE A 284 5.14 -13.51 19.97
C ILE A 284 3.88 -14.28 20.37
N ALA A 285 2.82 -13.54 20.68
CA ALA A 285 1.52 -14.12 20.99
C ALA A 285 1.05 -15.06 19.87
N ALA A 286 0.27 -16.11 20.24
CA ALA A 286 -0.32 -17.00 19.25
C ALA A 286 -1.10 -16.21 18.19
N ILE A 287 -0.91 -16.56 16.93
CA ILE A 287 -1.63 -15.90 15.85
C ILE A 287 -3.10 -16.29 15.90
N ARG A 288 -3.97 -15.31 15.77
CA ARG A 288 -5.42 -15.52 15.73
C ARG A 288 -5.91 -15.68 14.30
N GLY A 289 -6.96 -16.46 14.16
CA GLY A 289 -7.64 -16.65 12.90
C GLY A 289 -9.08 -17.10 13.12
N ILE A 290 -9.82 -17.19 12.04
CA ILE A 290 -11.22 -17.61 12.05
C ILE A 290 -11.33 -18.94 11.31
N ASN A 291 -12.01 -19.90 11.92
CA ASN A 291 -12.32 -21.16 11.26
C ASN A 291 -13.41 -20.91 10.20
N PRO A 292 -13.15 -21.14 8.90
CA PRO A 292 -14.10 -20.81 7.84
C PRO A 292 -15.37 -21.69 7.84
N LYS A 293 -15.38 -22.79 8.60
CA LYS A 293 -16.54 -23.71 8.69
C LYS A 293 -17.42 -23.43 9.90
N THR A 294 -16.82 -22.99 11.01
CA THR A 294 -17.52 -22.80 12.29
C THR A 294 -17.66 -21.34 12.69
N GLU A 295 -16.96 -20.43 11.98
CA GLU A 295 -16.84 -18.99 12.29
C GLU A 295 -16.25 -18.70 13.69
N ALA A 296 -15.69 -19.73 14.35
CA ALA A 296 -15.07 -19.58 15.66
C ALA A 296 -13.64 -19.02 15.52
N GLU A 297 -13.26 -18.21 16.49
CA GLU A 297 -11.86 -17.78 16.63
C GLU A 297 -11.00 -18.97 17.06
N GLU A 298 -9.87 -19.11 16.42
CA GLU A 298 -8.84 -20.09 16.72
C GLU A 298 -7.48 -19.44 16.87
N GLU A 299 -6.65 -19.98 17.75
CA GLU A 299 -5.28 -19.53 17.93
C GLU A 299 -4.30 -20.62 17.45
N ARG A 300 -3.18 -20.19 16.87
CA ARG A 300 -2.07 -21.06 16.47
C ARG A 300 -0.80 -20.58 17.15
N ARG A 301 -0.18 -21.46 17.93
CA ARG A 301 1.10 -21.18 18.60
C ARG A 301 2.27 -21.53 17.70
N SER A 302 3.36 -20.79 17.81
CA SER A 302 4.60 -21.11 17.09
C SER A 302 5.22 -22.40 17.64
N SER A 303 4.82 -23.54 17.08
CA SER A 303 5.30 -24.88 17.43
C SER A 303 5.25 -25.78 16.22
N ASP A 304 6.28 -26.64 16.04
CA ASP A 304 6.36 -27.59 14.94
C ASP A 304 5.32 -28.75 15.08
N THR A 305 4.75 -28.95 16.27
CA THR A 305 3.77 -30.02 16.58
C THR A 305 2.32 -29.56 16.42
N GLU A 306 2.07 -28.29 16.26
CA GLU A 306 0.74 -27.74 16.00
C GLU A 306 0.28 -28.05 14.56
N PRO A 307 -1.03 -27.99 14.25
CA PRO A 307 -1.51 -28.07 12.88
C PRO A 307 -0.88 -27.00 12.00
N PHE A 308 -0.51 -27.37 10.77
CA PHE A 308 0.14 -26.45 9.85
C PHE A 308 -0.74 -25.24 9.55
N SER A 309 -0.14 -24.05 9.67
CA SER A 309 -0.71 -22.80 9.17
C SER A 309 0.39 -21.84 8.68
N ALA A 310 0.13 -21.19 7.55
CA ALA A 310 1.05 -20.25 6.95
C ALA A 310 0.29 -19.15 6.20
N LEU A 311 0.88 -17.97 6.09
CA LEU A 311 0.35 -16.82 5.38
C LEU A 311 1.18 -16.55 4.13
N ALA A 312 0.53 -16.52 2.97
CA ALA A 312 1.11 -16.07 1.71
C ALA A 312 1.14 -14.54 1.70
N PHE A 313 2.32 -13.93 1.84
CA PHE A 313 2.42 -12.49 2.01
C PHE A 313 2.95 -11.74 0.77
N LYS A 314 3.56 -12.44 -0.17
CA LYS A 314 4.07 -11.84 -1.40
C LYS A 314 4.01 -12.82 -2.56
N ILE A 315 3.52 -12.35 -3.69
CA ILE A 315 3.57 -13.06 -4.98
C ILE A 315 4.55 -12.33 -5.88
N MET A 316 5.34 -13.08 -6.65
CA MET A 316 6.25 -12.56 -7.63
C MET A 316 6.21 -13.44 -8.89
N THR A 317 6.27 -12.83 -10.05
CA THR A 317 6.39 -13.57 -11.32
C THR A 317 7.85 -13.64 -11.74
N ASP A 318 8.35 -14.85 -11.86
CA ASP A 318 9.71 -15.09 -12.28
C ASP A 318 9.73 -15.63 -13.72
N PRO A 319 10.62 -15.13 -14.60
CA PRO A 319 10.68 -15.55 -16.00
C PRO A 319 10.98 -17.03 -16.20
N PHE A 320 11.68 -17.67 -15.25
CA PHE A 320 12.19 -19.04 -15.37
C PHE A 320 11.32 -20.08 -14.66
N VAL A 321 10.79 -19.72 -13.49
CA VAL A 321 10.04 -20.66 -12.65
C VAL A 321 8.54 -20.34 -12.55
N GLY A 322 8.12 -19.23 -13.16
CA GLY A 322 6.74 -18.78 -13.14
C GLY A 322 6.37 -18.11 -11.82
N LYS A 323 5.20 -18.46 -11.26
CA LYS A 323 4.68 -17.85 -10.04
C LYS A 323 5.45 -18.34 -8.81
N LEU A 324 6.03 -17.41 -8.08
CA LEU A 324 6.75 -17.61 -6.82
C LEU A 324 5.93 -17.00 -5.69
N CYS A 325 5.56 -17.79 -4.70
CA CYS A 325 4.75 -17.37 -3.56
C CYS A 325 5.60 -17.40 -2.29
N TYR A 326 5.84 -16.24 -1.70
CA TYR A 326 6.49 -16.12 -0.39
C TYR A 326 5.45 -16.34 0.70
N PHE A 327 5.80 -17.16 1.67
CA PHE A 327 4.93 -17.47 2.80
C PHE A 327 5.72 -17.57 4.11
N ARG A 328 5.06 -17.22 5.21
CA ARG A 328 5.55 -17.46 6.56
C ARG A 328 4.76 -18.57 7.20
N VAL A 329 5.47 -19.54 7.78
CA VAL A 329 4.87 -20.61 8.61
C VAL A 329 4.70 -20.08 10.03
N TYR A 330 3.46 -20.10 10.52
CA TYR A 330 3.15 -19.72 11.91
C TYR A 330 3.10 -20.92 12.83
N SER A 331 2.62 -22.09 12.36
CA SER A 331 2.53 -23.32 13.14
C SER A 331 2.74 -24.54 12.27
N GLY A 332 3.18 -25.62 12.87
CA GLY A 332 3.39 -26.88 12.20
C GLY A 332 4.60 -26.91 11.28
N SER A 333 4.62 -27.87 10.38
CA SER A 333 5.65 -28.03 9.35
C SER A 333 5.05 -28.55 8.06
N ILE A 334 5.74 -28.29 6.93
CA ILE A 334 5.32 -28.73 5.60
C ILE A 334 6.54 -29.16 4.77
N LYS A 335 6.40 -30.25 4.01
CA LYS A 335 7.44 -30.77 3.11
C LYS A 335 7.19 -30.37 1.67
N ALA A 336 8.27 -30.24 0.93
CA ALA A 336 8.20 -30.05 -0.51
C ALA A 336 7.44 -31.19 -1.19
N GLY A 337 6.53 -30.86 -2.12
CA GLY A 337 5.66 -31.82 -2.80
C GLY A 337 4.35 -32.12 -2.10
N GLU A 338 4.14 -31.71 -0.85
CA GLU A 338 2.89 -31.88 -0.13
C GLU A 338 1.80 -30.92 -0.62
N THR A 339 0.55 -31.30 -0.33
CA THR A 339 -0.64 -30.51 -0.64
C THR A 339 -1.10 -29.76 0.62
N VAL A 340 -1.39 -28.48 0.46
CA VAL A 340 -1.95 -27.61 1.51
C VAL A 340 -3.35 -27.17 1.11
N TYR A 341 -4.16 -26.87 2.09
CA TYR A 341 -5.48 -26.28 1.88
C TYR A 341 -5.39 -24.76 1.95
N ASN A 342 -5.72 -24.06 0.83
CA ASN A 342 -5.91 -22.63 0.83
C ASN A 342 -7.30 -22.34 1.38
N SER A 343 -7.39 -21.99 2.65
CA SER A 343 -8.65 -21.77 3.37
C SER A 343 -9.40 -20.54 2.93
N THR A 344 -8.68 -19.51 2.46
CA THR A 344 -9.26 -18.29 1.93
C THR A 344 -10.06 -18.53 0.65
N LYS A 345 -9.56 -19.43 -0.22
CA LYS A 345 -10.19 -19.76 -1.51
C LYS A 345 -10.93 -21.10 -1.53
N GLY A 346 -10.86 -21.86 -0.46
CA GLY A 346 -11.50 -23.18 -0.37
C GLY A 346 -10.95 -24.21 -1.35
N LYS A 347 -9.65 -24.18 -1.67
CA LYS A 347 -9.01 -25.03 -2.68
C LYS A 347 -7.72 -25.65 -2.18
N ASN A 348 -7.44 -26.86 -2.66
CA ASN A 348 -6.16 -27.51 -2.41
C ASN A 348 -5.11 -27.06 -3.41
N GLU A 349 -3.91 -26.74 -2.91
CA GLU A 349 -2.73 -26.32 -3.68
C GLU A 349 -1.55 -27.25 -3.37
N ARG A 350 -0.76 -27.54 -4.38
CA ARG A 350 0.44 -28.35 -4.20
C ARG A 350 1.68 -27.46 -4.14
N LEU A 351 2.43 -27.55 -3.04
CA LEU A 351 3.74 -26.91 -2.90
C LEU A 351 4.79 -27.78 -3.62
N GLY A 352 4.98 -27.54 -4.92
CA GLY A 352 5.86 -28.38 -5.74
C GLY A 352 7.32 -28.40 -5.24
N ARG A 353 7.90 -27.21 -5.07
CA ARG A 353 9.24 -26.99 -4.49
C ARG A 353 9.14 -25.90 -3.44
N ILE A 354 9.91 -26.03 -2.38
CA ILE A 354 10.06 -24.99 -1.36
C ILE A 354 11.50 -24.45 -1.44
N LEU A 355 11.64 -23.14 -1.42
CA LEU A 355 12.88 -22.43 -1.60
C LEU A 355 13.19 -21.56 -0.40
N GLN A 356 14.41 -21.60 0.06
CA GLN A 356 14.99 -20.55 0.88
C GLN A 356 15.56 -19.49 -0.05
N MET A 357 15.14 -18.25 0.16
CA MET A 357 15.55 -17.14 -0.69
C MET A 357 16.74 -16.39 -0.07
N HIS A 358 17.62 -15.92 -0.94
CA HIS A 358 18.69 -14.99 -0.62
C HIS A 358 18.73 -13.95 -1.73
N ALA A 359 17.97 -12.86 -1.52
CA ALA A 359 17.65 -11.90 -2.57
C ALA A 359 17.13 -12.61 -3.83
N ASN A 360 17.91 -12.67 -4.91
CA ASN A 360 17.55 -13.35 -6.15
C ASN A 360 18.05 -14.82 -6.23
N GLU A 361 18.92 -15.25 -5.32
CA GLU A 361 19.41 -16.62 -5.26
C GLU A 361 18.43 -17.55 -4.57
N ARG A 362 18.36 -18.81 -5.00
CA ARG A 362 17.39 -19.80 -4.58
C ARG A 362 18.09 -21.07 -4.14
N LYS A 363 17.74 -21.55 -2.95
CA LYS A 363 18.20 -22.85 -2.45
C LYS A 363 16.98 -23.70 -2.15
N ASP A 364 16.92 -24.89 -2.78
CA ASP A 364 15.86 -25.87 -2.45
C ASP A 364 15.99 -26.34 -1.00
N ILE A 365 14.84 -26.43 -0.33
CA ILE A 365 14.73 -27.01 1.01
C ILE A 365 13.63 -28.07 1.04
N ASP A 366 13.86 -29.13 1.78
CA ASP A 366 12.93 -30.28 1.84
C ASP A 366 11.73 -30.01 2.74
N CYS A 367 11.89 -29.18 3.76
CA CYS A 367 10.87 -28.93 4.78
C CYS A 367 10.97 -27.51 5.33
N CYS A 368 9.81 -26.90 5.62
CA CYS A 368 9.68 -25.66 6.39
C CYS A 368 9.01 -25.95 7.72
N TYR A 369 9.41 -25.22 8.74
CA TYR A 369 8.95 -25.34 10.12
C TYR A 369 8.30 -24.04 10.60
N ALA A 370 7.61 -24.08 11.74
CA ALA A 370 7.09 -22.89 12.40
C ALA A 370 8.15 -21.81 12.53
N GLY A 371 7.80 -20.55 12.27
CA GLY A 371 8.73 -19.41 12.27
C GLY A 371 9.57 -19.25 11.00
N ASP A 372 9.53 -20.18 10.06
CA ASP A 372 10.28 -20.05 8.80
C ASP A 372 9.59 -19.12 7.81
N ILE A 373 10.42 -18.40 7.03
CA ILE A 373 10.02 -17.64 5.86
C ILE A 373 10.62 -18.34 4.64
N ALA A 374 9.79 -18.72 3.67
CA ALA A 374 10.19 -19.42 2.47
C ALA A 374 9.38 -19.00 1.26
N ALA A 375 9.77 -19.50 0.09
CA ALA A 375 9.01 -19.31 -1.14
C ALA A 375 8.62 -20.68 -1.73
N ALA A 376 7.44 -20.75 -2.35
CA ALA A 376 6.95 -21.96 -3.01
C ALA A 376 6.73 -21.75 -4.49
N ILE A 377 7.00 -22.80 -5.27
CA ILE A 377 6.73 -22.88 -6.70
C ILE A 377 5.65 -23.94 -6.95
N GLY A 378 4.86 -23.73 -8.00
CA GLY A 378 3.83 -24.67 -8.43
C GLY A 378 2.43 -24.31 -7.97
N ILE A 379 2.28 -23.20 -7.27
CA ILE A 379 1.01 -22.65 -6.82
C ILE A 379 0.32 -21.92 -7.97
N LYS A 380 -0.99 -22.14 -8.16
CA LYS A 380 -1.74 -21.62 -9.31
C LYS A 380 -2.70 -20.51 -8.96
N SER A 381 -3.49 -20.67 -7.93
CA SER A 381 -4.64 -19.79 -7.62
C SER A 381 -4.41 -18.88 -6.42
N THR A 382 -3.35 -19.06 -5.66
CA THR A 382 -3.05 -18.27 -4.46
C THR A 382 -2.69 -16.82 -4.79
N THR A 383 -3.21 -15.91 -3.99
CA THR A 383 -2.91 -14.46 -4.03
C THR A 383 -2.31 -14.00 -2.70
N THR A 384 -1.78 -12.79 -2.68
CA THR A 384 -1.26 -12.18 -1.45
C THR A 384 -2.37 -12.06 -0.41
N GLY A 385 -2.10 -12.48 0.82
CA GLY A 385 -3.07 -12.52 1.92
C GLY A 385 -3.76 -13.86 2.13
N ASP A 386 -3.61 -14.82 1.21
CA ASP A 386 -4.22 -16.15 1.36
C ASP A 386 -3.54 -16.95 2.48
N THR A 387 -4.34 -17.75 3.18
CA THR A 387 -3.87 -18.65 4.23
C THR A 387 -3.74 -20.08 3.72
N PHE A 388 -2.60 -20.71 3.97
CA PHE A 388 -2.38 -22.14 3.83
C PHE A 388 -2.54 -22.82 5.18
N CYS A 389 -3.25 -23.93 5.23
CA CYS A 389 -3.42 -24.71 6.46
C CYS A 389 -3.60 -26.19 6.20
N ASP A 390 -3.69 -26.98 7.29
CA ASP A 390 -4.16 -28.34 7.24
C ASP A 390 -5.68 -28.36 6.99
N GLU A 391 -6.13 -29.14 6.02
CA GLU A 391 -7.55 -29.26 5.65
C GLU A 391 -8.45 -29.75 6.81
N LYS A 392 -7.88 -30.53 7.73
CA LYS A 392 -8.60 -31.05 8.91
C LYS A 392 -8.77 -29.98 10.00
N HIS A 393 -7.89 -29.01 10.04
CA HIS A 393 -7.86 -27.92 11.01
C HIS A 393 -7.85 -26.57 10.28
N PRO A 394 -8.91 -26.26 9.50
CA PRO A 394 -8.92 -25.09 8.66
C PRO A 394 -8.98 -23.80 9.49
N VAL A 395 -8.15 -22.86 9.15
CA VAL A 395 -8.10 -21.51 9.75
C VAL A 395 -7.83 -20.49 8.66
N ILE A 396 -8.49 -19.36 8.71
CA ILE A 396 -8.14 -18.17 7.94
C ILE A 396 -7.46 -17.23 8.93
N LEU A 397 -6.17 -17.00 8.73
CA LEU A 397 -5.43 -16.02 9.51
C LEU A 397 -5.93 -14.61 9.17
N GLU A 398 -5.75 -13.66 10.08
CA GLU A 398 -6.16 -12.28 9.87
C GLU A 398 -5.67 -11.76 8.51
N SER A 399 -6.58 -11.26 7.71
CA SER A 399 -6.30 -10.77 6.37
C SER A 399 -5.50 -9.47 6.41
N MET A 400 -4.63 -9.28 5.40
CA MET A 400 -3.96 -8.00 5.18
C MET A 400 -4.95 -7.05 4.51
N GLU A 401 -5.08 -5.84 5.06
CA GLU A 401 -5.81 -4.75 4.42
C GLU A 401 -4.84 -3.93 3.59
N PHE A 402 -5.17 -3.71 2.33
CA PHE A 402 -4.35 -2.91 1.43
C PHE A 402 -5.02 -1.57 1.17
N PRO A 403 -4.24 -0.46 1.15
CA PRO A 403 -4.78 0.84 0.82
C PRO A 403 -5.26 0.89 -0.64
N GLU A 404 -6.30 1.67 -0.87
CA GLU A 404 -6.77 1.94 -2.22
C GLU A 404 -5.76 2.78 -3.01
N PRO A 405 -5.63 2.54 -4.33
CA PRO A 405 -4.79 3.36 -5.19
C PRO A 405 -5.19 4.83 -5.15
N VAL A 406 -4.20 5.72 -5.11
CA VAL A 406 -4.45 7.17 -4.99
C VAL A 406 -4.33 7.94 -6.32
N ILE A 407 -3.65 7.39 -7.32
CA ILE A 407 -3.56 7.99 -8.65
C ILE A 407 -3.93 7.00 -9.74
N SER A 408 -4.50 7.53 -10.82
CA SER A 408 -4.86 6.75 -12.00
C SER A 408 -4.36 7.45 -13.26
N VAL A 409 -3.92 6.65 -14.23
CA VAL A 409 -3.51 7.12 -15.55
C VAL A 409 -4.09 6.20 -16.63
N ALA A 410 -4.35 6.75 -17.79
CA ALA A 410 -4.71 5.96 -18.97
C ALA A 410 -3.44 5.39 -19.61
N ILE A 411 -3.51 4.14 -20.05
CA ILE A 411 -2.41 3.47 -20.73
C ILE A 411 -2.89 2.89 -22.08
N GLU A 412 -2.12 3.16 -23.11
CA GLU A 412 -2.44 2.67 -24.46
C GLU A 412 -1.18 2.04 -25.09
N PRO A 413 -1.29 0.83 -25.67
CA PRO A 413 -0.16 0.22 -26.35
C PRO A 413 0.15 0.98 -27.64
N LYS A 414 1.42 1.16 -27.97
CA LYS A 414 1.83 1.82 -29.22
C LYS A 414 1.43 1.04 -30.49
N THR A 415 1.17 -0.26 -30.36
CA THR A 415 0.81 -1.14 -31.49
C THR A 415 -0.39 -2.01 -31.16
N ARG A 416 -1.20 -2.35 -32.18
CA ARG A 416 -2.33 -3.28 -32.01
C ARG A 416 -1.92 -4.66 -31.50
N ALA A 417 -0.79 -5.17 -31.93
CA ALA A 417 -0.24 -6.45 -31.45
C ALA A 417 0.17 -6.40 -29.95
N GLY A 418 0.43 -5.19 -29.44
CA GLY A 418 0.71 -4.95 -28.02
C GLY A 418 -0.51 -5.04 -27.11
N GLN A 419 -1.74 -4.89 -27.63
CA GLN A 419 -2.95 -4.82 -26.81
C GLN A 419 -3.17 -6.10 -25.98
N GLU A 420 -3.13 -7.27 -26.62
CA GLU A 420 -3.33 -8.54 -25.93
C GLU A 420 -2.19 -8.83 -24.95
N LYS A 421 -0.95 -8.57 -25.36
CA LYS A 421 0.23 -8.72 -24.48
C LYS A 421 0.16 -7.79 -23.28
N MET A 422 -0.30 -6.55 -23.48
CA MET A 422 -0.47 -5.58 -22.40
C MET A 422 -1.48 -6.07 -21.36
N GLY A 423 -2.65 -6.57 -21.80
CA GLY A 423 -3.65 -7.11 -20.88
C GLY A 423 -3.12 -8.25 -20.02
N ILE A 424 -2.39 -9.20 -20.63
CA ILE A 424 -1.76 -10.32 -19.89
C ILE A 424 -0.70 -9.81 -18.92
N ALA A 425 0.13 -8.86 -19.34
CA ALA A 425 1.19 -8.30 -18.52
C ALA A 425 0.63 -7.52 -17.32
N LEU A 426 -0.36 -6.66 -17.55
CA LEU A 426 -1.04 -5.90 -16.51
C LEU A 426 -1.73 -6.81 -15.49
N SER A 427 -2.38 -7.89 -15.93
CA SER A 427 -2.99 -8.88 -15.02
C SER A 427 -1.95 -9.54 -14.13
N LYS A 428 -0.77 -9.91 -14.66
CA LYS A 428 0.33 -10.49 -13.86
C LYS A 428 0.86 -9.49 -12.85
N LEU A 429 1.06 -8.23 -13.24
CA LEU A 429 1.52 -7.19 -12.34
C LEU A 429 0.50 -6.92 -11.21
N ALA A 430 -0.81 -6.96 -11.52
CA ALA A 430 -1.86 -6.84 -10.52
C ALA A 430 -1.95 -8.05 -9.56
N GLU A 431 -1.54 -9.26 -9.99
CA GLU A 431 -1.40 -10.40 -9.08
C GLU A 431 -0.22 -10.24 -8.09
N GLU A 432 0.84 -9.56 -8.50
CA GLU A 432 2.02 -9.29 -7.66
C GLU A 432 1.76 -8.20 -6.64
N ASP A 433 1.10 -7.12 -7.06
CA ASP A 433 0.86 -5.94 -6.25
C ASP A 433 -0.64 -5.68 -6.05
N PRO A 434 -1.18 -5.94 -4.86
CA PRO A 434 -2.59 -5.74 -4.57
C PRO A 434 -3.04 -4.26 -4.55
N THR A 435 -2.10 -3.29 -4.53
CA THR A 435 -2.39 -1.86 -4.65
C THR A 435 -2.31 -1.35 -6.09
N PHE A 436 -1.86 -2.19 -7.01
CA PHE A 436 -1.93 -1.92 -8.42
C PHE A 436 -3.23 -2.47 -8.99
N ARG A 437 -4.04 -1.62 -9.59
CA ARG A 437 -5.28 -2.00 -10.26
C ARG A 437 -5.23 -1.66 -11.73
N THR A 438 -5.85 -2.52 -12.53
CA THR A 438 -6.06 -2.28 -13.96
C THR A 438 -7.49 -2.64 -14.32
N TYR A 439 -8.14 -1.78 -15.08
CA TYR A 439 -9.49 -1.98 -15.56
C TYR A 439 -9.70 -1.20 -16.86
N THR A 440 -10.72 -1.61 -17.61
CA THR A 440 -11.18 -0.82 -18.74
C THR A 440 -12.33 0.04 -18.27
N ASP A 441 -12.24 1.33 -18.50
CA ASP A 441 -13.34 2.25 -18.22
C ASP A 441 -14.45 2.04 -19.25
N ASP A 442 -15.62 1.63 -18.80
CA ASP A 442 -16.75 1.25 -19.66
C ASP A 442 -17.32 2.45 -20.44
N GLU A 443 -17.13 3.66 -19.94
CA GLU A 443 -17.66 4.87 -20.56
C GLU A 443 -16.71 5.46 -21.61
N THR A 444 -15.40 5.39 -21.34
CA THR A 444 -14.38 5.95 -22.25
C THR A 444 -13.70 4.89 -23.11
N GLY A 445 -13.82 3.62 -22.75
CA GLY A 445 -13.14 2.50 -23.40
C GLY A 445 -11.63 2.48 -23.19
N GLN A 446 -11.10 3.38 -22.32
CA GLN A 446 -9.67 3.43 -22.02
C GLN A 446 -9.26 2.35 -21.02
N THR A 447 -8.08 1.80 -21.22
CA THR A 447 -7.44 0.99 -20.17
C THR A 447 -6.82 1.93 -19.16
N ILE A 448 -7.26 1.81 -17.91
CA ILE A 448 -6.78 2.60 -16.77
C ILE A 448 -5.89 1.73 -15.90
N ILE A 449 -4.78 2.31 -15.45
CA ILE A 449 -3.94 1.75 -14.40
C ILE A 449 -3.95 2.70 -13.20
N ALA A 450 -4.08 2.14 -12.02
CA ALA A 450 -4.14 2.87 -10.77
C ALA A 450 -3.11 2.34 -9.78
N GLY A 451 -2.49 3.25 -9.03
CA GLY A 451 -1.40 2.92 -8.08
C GLY A 451 -1.23 3.96 -6.98
N MET A 452 -0.24 3.74 -6.12
CA MET A 452 0.00 4.53 -4.91
C MET A 452 0.73 5.85 -5.15
N GLY A 453 1.30 6.07 -6.34
CA GLY A 453 2.03 7.28 -6.66
C GLY A 453 2.61 7.25 -8.07
N GLU A 454 3.16 8.39 -8.51
CA GLU A 454 3.74 8.53 -9.85
C GLU A 454 4.92 7.57 -10.05
N LEU A 455 5.82 7.48 -9.08
CA LEU A 455 6.96 6.58 -9.14
C LEU A 455 6.51 5.12 -9.23
N HIS A 456 5.46 4.74 -8.51
CA HIS A 456 4.90 3.39 -8.58
C HIS A 456 4.41 3.06 -10.00
N LEU A 457 3.62 3.94 -10.61
CA LEU A 457 3.13 3.72 -11.97
C LEU A 457 4.24 3.79 -13.03
N ASP A 458 5.25 4.64 -12.86
CA ASP A 458 6.42 4.70 -13.74
C ASP A 458 7.18 3.36 -13.75
N ILE A 459 7.34 2.75 -12.57
CA ILE A 459 7.99 1.44 -12.45
C ILE A 459 7.17 0.35 -13.13
N ILE A 460 5.85 0.36 -12.95
CA ILE A 460 4.95 -0.60 -13.64
C ILE A 460 5.10 -0.49 -15.15
N VAL A 461 5.13 0.73 -15.69
CA VAL A 461 5.29 0.96 -17.14
C VAL A 461 6.68 0.56 -17.63
N ASP A 462 7.71 0.84 -16.87
CA ASP A 462 9.07 0.41 -17.19
C ASP A 462 9.21 -1.14 -17.17
N ARG A 463 8.54 -1.81 -16.22
CA ARG A 463 8.43 -3.27 -16.18
C ARG A 463 7.69 -3.84 -17.38
N LEU A 464 6.59 -3.19 -17.84
CA LEU A 464 5.91 -3.58 -19.08
C LEU A 464 6.87 -3.58 -20.28
N LEU A 465 7.73 -2.57 -20.38
CA LEU A 465 8.72 -2.48 -21.44
C LEU A 465 9.83 -3.53 -21.29
N ARG A 466 10.45 -3.63 -20.13
CA ARG A 466 11.65 -4.45 -19.91
C ARG A 466 11.34 -5.94 -19.82
N GLU A 467 10.32 -6.31 -19.04
CA GLU A 467 10.01 -7.72 -18.77
C GLU A 467 9.06 -8.31 -19.83
N PHE A 468 8.05 -7.56 -20.27
CA PHE A 468 7.01 -8.05 -21.17
C PHE A 468 7.18 -7.59 -22.62
N LYS A 469 8.16 -6.69 -22.90
CA LYS A 469 8.42 -6.14 -24.24
C LYS A 469 7.17 -5.44 -24.83
N VAL A 470 6.43 -4.72 -24.00
CA VAL A 470 5.25 -3.93 -24.38
C VAL A 470 5.56 -2.46 -24.26
N GLU A 471 5.55 -1.75 -25.39
CA GLU A 471 5.66 -0.30 -25.38
C GLU A 471 4.26 0.32 -25.26
N ALA A 472 4.10 1.25 -24.31
CA ALA A 472 2.83 1.93 -24.06
C ALA A 472 3.02 3.43 -23.91
N ASN A 473 1.98 4.20 -24.24
CA ASN A 473 1.85 5.62 -23.94
C ASN A 473 1.00 5.80 -22.69
N ILE A 474 1.38 6.77 -21.86
CA ILE A 474 0.64 7.15 -20.66
C ILE A 474 -0.01 8.50 -20.90
N GLY A 475 -1.26 8.65 -20.47
CA GLY A 475 -2.01 9.90 -20.54
C GLY A 475 -2.89 10.13 -19.32
N LYS A 476 -3.46 11.32 -19.23
CA LYS A 476 -4.48 11.59 -18.21
C LYS A 476 -5.75 10.81 -18.57
N PRO A 477 -6.44 10.19 -17.59
CA PRO A 477 -7.73 9.56 -17.82
C PRO A 477 -8.73 10.61 -18.35
N GLN A 478 -9.61 10.15 -19.24
CA GLN A 478 -10.75 10.98 -19.63
C GLN A 478 -11.76 11.02 -18.49
N VAL A 479 -12.35 12.20 -18.29
CA VAL A 479 -13.40 12.35 -17.27
C VAL A 479 -14.72 11.93 -17.92
N ALA A 480 -15.44 11.03 -17.25
CA ALA A 480 -16.76 10.57 -17.67
C ALA A 480 -17.83 11.62 -17.28
N TYR A 481 -18.03 12.59 -18.16
CA TYR A 481 -19.15 13.53 -18.01
C TYR A 481 -20.47 12.84 -18.33
N LYS A 482 -21.58 13.35 -17.76
CA LYS A 482 -22.93 12.90 -18.05
C LYS A 482 -23.83 14.09 -18.39
N GLU A 483 -24.97 13.82 -19.02
CA GLU A 483 -25.96 14.83 -19.32
C GLU A 483 -27.20 14.64 -18.44
N THR A 484 -27.84 15.72 -18.04
CA THR A 484 -29.14 15.70 -17.36
C THR A 484 -29.96 16.94 -17.74
N VAL A 485 -31.14 17.10 -17.19
CA VAL A 485 -32.04 18.23 -17.48
C VAL A 485 -32.39 18.99 -16.20
N ARG A 486 -32.68 20.29 -16.36
CA ARG A 486 -33.08 21.15 -15.25
C ARG A 486 -34.59 21.39 -15.16
N LYS A 487 -35.29 21.21 -16.28
CA LYS A 487 -36.72 21.61 -16.40
C LYS A 487 -37.59 20.45 -16.86
N GLN A 488 -38.81 20.43 -16.37
CA GLN A 488 -39.84 19.59 -16.90
C GLN A 488 -40.34 20.13 -18.25
N VAL A 489 -40.50 19.25 -19.22
CA VAL A 489 -41.01 19.56 -20.56
C VAL A 489 -42.01 18.50 -21.01
N ASN A 490 -43.14 18.97 -21.50
CA ASN A 490 -44.14 18.15 -22.21
C ASN A 490 -43.81 18.20 -23.72
N HIS A 491 -43.66 17.05 -24.32
CA HIS A 491 -43.31 17.01 -25.73
C HIS A 491 -44.12 15.93 -26.49
N GLU A 492 -44.55 16.30 -27.68
CA GLU A 492 -45.27 15.43 -28.63
C GLU A 492 -44.39 15.19 -29.85
N CYS A 493 -44.27 13.94 -30.26
CA CYS A 493 -43.57 13.56 -31.48
C CYS A 493 -44.40 12.61 -32.34
N LYS A 494 -44.56 12.97 -33.62
CA LYS A 494 -45.20 12.12 -34.63
C LYS A 494 -44.18 11.67 -35.65
N TYR A 495 -43.79 10.41 -35.61
CA TYR A 495 -42.98 9.81 -36.63
C TYR A 495 -43.87 9.24 -37.72
N LYS A 496 -43.75 9.81 -38.93
CA LYS A 496 -44.48 9.35 -40.11
C LYS A 496 -43.53 9.27 -41.28
N LYS A 497 -43.39 8.05 -41.86
CA LYS A 497 -42.59 7.82 -43.05
C LYS A 497 -43.34 6.98 -44.02
N GLN A 498 -43.45 7.43 -45.27
CA GLN A 498 -44.06 6.69 -46.37
C GLN A 498 -42.98 6.38 -47.40
N SER A 499 -42.68 5.11 -47.60
CA SER A 499 -41.73 4.63 -48.61
C SER A 499 -42.36 3.43 -49.31
N GLY A 500 -42.98 3.65 -50.49
CA GLY A 500 -43.43 2.71 -51.51
C GLY A 500 -43.91 1.35 -50.99
N GLY A 501 -45.10 1.27 -50.34
CA GLY A 501 -45.68 0.04 -49.80
C GLY A 501 -46.34 0.30 -48.44
N SER A 502 -45.93 -0.33 -47.35
CA SER A 502 -46.43 -0.08 -46.01
C SER A 502 -45.74 1.15 -45.44
N GLY A 503 -46.52 2.10 -44.86
CA GLY A 503 -46.02 3.25 -44.12
C GLY A 503 -45.46 2.88 -42.75
N GLN A 504 -44.80 3.83 -42.09
CA GLN A 504 -44.41 3.73 -40.68
C GLN A 504 -45.06 4.87 -39.90
N TYR A 505 -45.74 4.55 -38.82
CA TYR A 505 -46.44 5.52 -37.98
C TYR A 505 -46.20 5.23 -36.49
N GLY A 506 -45.68 6.20 -35.76
CA GLY A 506 -45.56 6.18 -34.31
C GLY A 506 -45.82 7.58 -33.76
N HIS A 507 -46.74 7.72 -32.81
CA HIS A 507 -47.06 9.00 -32.18
C HIS A 507 -47.04 8.84 -30.66
N VAL A 508 -46.21 9.62 -29.99
CA VAL A 508 -46.03 9.57 -28.54
C VAL A 508 -46.05 10.97 -27.94
N LYS A 509 -46.64 11.08 -26.78
CA LYS A 509 -46.58 12.29 -25.94
C LYS A 509 -45.94 11.94 -24.62
N ILE A 510 -44.84 12.59 -24.31
CA ILE A 510 -44.03 12.34 -23.12
C ILE A 510 -43.89 13.58 -22.24
N ILE A 511 -43.73 13.36 -20.96
CA ILE A 511 -43.25 14.34 -19.99
C ILE A 511 -41.85 13.93 -19.62
N LEU A 512 -40.87 14.79 -19.88
CA LEU A 512 -39.49 14.64 -19.41
C LEU A 512 -39.27 15.59 -18.24
N GLU A 513 -38.83 15.04 -17.14
CA GLU A 513 -38.51 15.83 -15.93
C GLU A 513 -37.23 15.34 -15.29
N PRO A 514 -36.49 16.23 -14.54
CA PRO A 514 -35.34 15.79 -13.78
C PRO A 514 -35.77 14.81 -12.69
N ASN A 515 -34.92 13.80 -12.44
CA ASN A 515 -35.05 12.90 -11.32
C ASN A 515 -34.10 13.31 -10.20
N GLU A 516 -34.25 12.73 -9.00
CA GLU A 516 -33.33 12.97 -7.90
C GLU A 516 -31.91 12.48 -8.27
N PRO A 517 -30.85 13.22 -7.90
CA PRO A 517 -29.48 12.83 -8.19
C PRO A 517 -29.17 11.40 -7.71
N GLY A 518 -28.61 10.58 -8.61
CA GLY A 518 -28.25 9.19 -8.34
C GLY A 518 -29.39 8.17 -8.48
N LYS A 519 -30.63 8.59 -8.74
CA LYS A 519 -31.75 7.66 -9.00
C LYS A 519 -31.77 7.09 -10.43
N GLY A 520 -30.99 7.68 -11.33
CA GLY A 520 -30.89 7.20 -12.69
C GLY A 520 -32.16 7.42 -13.51
N TYR A 521 -32.47 6.48 -14.38
CA TYR A 521 -33.60 6.55 -15.31
C TYR A 521 -34.87 5.91 -14.72
N GLU A 522 -35.99 6.61 -14.84
CA GLU A 522 -37.32 6.11 -14.46
C GLU A 522 -38.28 6.29 -15.62
N PHE A 523 -38.92 5.19 -16.05
CA PHE A 523 -40.00 5.22 -17.06
C PHE A 523 -41.34 4.96 -16.41
N VAL A 524 -42.32 5.86 -16.65
CA VAL A 524 -43.66 5.75 -16.12
C VAL A 524 -44.65 5.65 -17.30
N ASN A 525 -45.42 4.58 -17.30
CA ASN A 525 -46.52 4.44 -18.23
C ASN A 525 -47.83 4.94 -17.62
N SER A 526 -48.36 6.02 -18.17
CA SER A 526 -49.64 6.62 -17.80
C SER A 526 -50.66 6.68 -18.94
N VAL A 527 -50.44 5.87 -19.97
CA VAL A 527 -51.34 5.80 -21.14
C VAL A 527 -52.70 5.23 -20.73
N THR A 528 -53.76 5.94 -21.04
CA THR A 528 -55.13 5.55 -20.75
C THR A 528 -55.96 5.33 -22.04
N GLY A 529 -57.06 4.57 -21.96
CA GLY A 529 -58.00 4.40 -23.07
C GLY A 529 -57.46 3.62 -24.30
N GLY A 530 -56.30 2.95 -24.22
CA GLY A 530 -55.71 2.22 -25.33
C GLY A 530 -55.16 3.11 -26.47
N ALA A 531 -54.81 4.37 -26.14
CA ALA A 531 -54.26 5.32 -27.12
C ALA A 531 -52.98 4.80 -27.79
N ILE A 532 -52.21 3.99 -27.10
CA ILE A 532 -51.07 3.21 -27.63
C ILE A 532 -51.30 1.74 -27.23
N PRO A 533 -51.24 0.78 -28.16
CA PRO A 533 -51.29 -0.63 -27.81
C PRO A 533 -50.18 -1.03 -26.82
N LYS A 534 -50.54 -1.89 -25.86
CA LYS A 534 -49.61 -2.28 -24.78
C LYS A 534 -48.31 -2.88 -25.28
N GLU A 535 -48.37 -3.54 -26.42
CA GLU A 535 -47.21 -4.19 -27.08
C GLU A 535 -46.17 -3.18 -27.59
N PHE A 536 -46.53 -1.92 -27.88
CA PHE A 536 -45.62 -0.90 -28.38
C PHE A 536 -45.00 -0.04 -27.25
N ILE A 537 -45.53 -0.09 -26.03
CA ILE A 537 -45.02 0.70 -24.91
C ILE A 537 -43.56 0.33 -24.56
N PRO A 538 -43.16 -0.96 -24.51
CA PRO A 538 -41.75 -1.32 -24.31
C PRO A 538 -40.82 -0.82 -25.42
N ALA A 539 -41.33 -0.74 -26.67
CA ALA A 539 -40.55 -0.21 -27.77
C ALA A 539 -40.26 1.29 -27.64
N VAL A 540 -41.20 2.07 -27.08
CA VAL A 540 -41.01 3.48 -26.77
C VAL A 540 -39.91 3.63 -25.72
N ASP A 541 -40.00 2.86 -24.64
CA ASP A 541 -38.96 2.86 -23.57
C ASP A 541 -37.57 2.49 -24.09
N HIS A 542 -37.45 1.40 -24.87
CA HIS A 542 -36.17 1.04 -25.50
C HIS A 542 -35.65 2.13 -26.46
N GLY A 543 -36.54 2.86 -27.14
CA GLY A 543 -36.16 4.00 -27.97
C GLY A 543 -35.57 5.16 -27.15
N ILE A 544 -36.17 5.45 -26.01
CA ILE A 544 -35.69 6.47 -25.07
C ILE A 544 -34.35 6.08 -24.50
N GLN A 545 -34.20 4.85 -24.00
CA GLN A 545 -32.91 4.35 -23.44
C GLN A 545 -31.81 4.40 -24.49
N GLY A 546 -32.08 4.02 -25.73
CA GLY A 546 -31.11 4.15 -26.84
C GLY A 546 -30.72 5.61 -27.14
N ALA A 547 -31.65 6.56 -26.97
CA ALA A 547 -31.36 7.97 -27.14
C ALA A 547 -30.53 8.55 -25.98
N MET A 548 -30.74 8.05 -24.75
CA MET A 548 -29.97 8.44 -23.56
C MET A 548 -28.49 8.13 -23.69
N GLN A 549 -28.11 7.05 -24.35
CA GLN A 549 -26.72 6.66 -24.56
C GLN A 549 -25.92 7.67 -25.41
N CYS A 550 -26.62 8.47 -26.22
CA CYS A 550 -25.99 9.38 -27.16
C CYS A 550 -26.04 10.86 -26.72
N GLY A 551 -26.80 11.20 -25.68
CA GLY A 551 -27.02 12.57 -25.21
C GLY A 551 -27.46 13.58 -26.29
N VAL A 552 -27.49 14.84 -25.99
CA VAL A 552 -27.86 15.92 -26.95
C VAL A 552 -26.91 17.13 -26.93
N LEU A 553 -26.08 17.29 -25.88
CA LEU A 553 -25.13 18.40 -25.73
C LEU A 553 -23.75 18.05 -26.30
N ALA A 554 -23.16 16.99 -25.80
CA ALA A 554 -21.80 16.58 -26.13
C ALA A 554 -21.67 15.07 -26.39
N GLY A 555 -22.81 14.38 -26.47
CA GLY A 555 -22.84 12.93 -26.74
C GLY A 555 -22.49 12.07 -25.53
N TYR A 556 -22.68 12.58 -24.33
CA TYR A 556 -22.51 11.82 -23.09
C TYR A 556 -23.82 11.14 -22.67
N ASN A 557 -23.70 10.06 -21.92
CA ASN A 557 -24.84 9.33 -21.41
C ASN A 557 -25.73 10.23 -20.53
N VAL A 558 -27.06 10.14 -20.72
CA VAL A 558 -28.05 10.90 -19.94
C VAL A 558 -28.38 10.12 -18.68
N VAL A 559 -28.42 10.78 -17.55
CA VAL A 559 -28.76 10.21 -16.22
C VAL A 559 -29.72 11.09 -15.47
N ASP A 560 -30.32 10.54 -14.41
CA ASP A 560 -31.21 11.23 -13.45
C ASP A 560 -32.37 11.98 -14.14
N VAL A 561 -33.06 11.23 -14.99
CA VAL A 561 -34.25 11.72 -15.69
C VAL A 561 -35.43 10.76 -15.52
N LYS A 562 -36.62 11.33 -15.43
CA LYS A 562 -37.87 10.58 -15.42
C LYS A 562 -38.68 10.93 -16.65
N VAL A 563 -39.17 9.89 -17.34
CA VAL A 563 -39.98 10.04 -18.52
C VAL A 563 -41.33 9.38 -18.28
N THR A 564 -42.39 10.15 -18.42
CA THR A 564 -43.77 9.67 -18.33
C THR A 564 -44.38 9.68 -19.72
N LEU A 565 -44.72 8.50 -20.22
CA LEU A 565 -45.52 8.34 -21.43
C LEU A 565 -47.00 8.41 -21.07
N TYR A 566 -47.72 9.48 -21.49
CA TYR A 566 -49.08 9.72 -21.03
C TYR A 566 -50.16 9.64 -22.12
N ASP A 567 -49.77 9.83 -23.40
CA ASP A 567 -50.74 9.81 -24.51
C ASP A 567 -50.01 9.49 -25.84
N GLY A 568 -50.77 9.25 -26.89
CA GLY A 568 -50.29 9.02 -28.22
C GLY A 568 -51.37 8.59 -29.18
N SER A 569 -51.01 8.08 -30.34
CA SER A 569 -51.95 7.41 -31.24
C SER A 569 -51.23 6.40 -32.13
N TYR A 570 -51.98 5.45 -32.64
CA TYR A 570 -51.46 4.42 -33.53
C TYR A 570 -52.30 4.36 -34.82
N HIS A 571 -51.77 3.70 -35.84
CA HIS A 571 -52.44 3.41 -37.09
C HIS A 571 -52.46 1.90 -37.28
N GLU A 572 -53.65 1.34 -37.56
CA GLU A 572 -53.87 -0.12 -37.60
C GLU A 572 -52.91 -0.88 -38.55
N VAL A 573 -52.49 -0.24 -39.66
CA VAL A 573 -51.66 -0.88 -40.69
C VAL A 573 -50.19 -0.43 -40.63
N ASP A 574 -49.92 0.85 -40.29
CA ASP A 574 -48.60 1.45 -40.42
C ASP A 574 -47.82 1.52 -39.09
N SER A 575 -48.44 1.15 -37.95
CA SER A 575 -47.79 1.12 -36.67
C SER A 575 -47.00 -0.17 -36.45
N SER A 576 -45.79 -0.06 -35.92
CA SER A 576 -44.93 -1.17 -35.59
C SER A 576 -44.04 -0.84 -34.38
N GLU A 577 -43.49 -1.85 -33.74
CA GLU A 577 -42.49 -1.66 -32.65
C GLU A 577 -41.35 -0.73 -33.07
N MET A 578 -40.85 -0.89 -34.31
CA MET A 578 -39.76 -0.05 -34.83
C MET A 578 -40.18 1.42 -34.96
N ALA A 579 -41.43 1.67 -35.43
CA ALA A 579 -41.95 3.04 -35.57
C ALA A 579 -42.08 3.72 -34.20
N PHE A 580 -42.57 3.00 -33.18
CA PHE A 580 -42.66 3.52 -31.83
C PHE A 580 -41.32 3.67 -31.13
N LYS A 581 -40.34 2.77 -31.38
CA LYS A 581 -38.96 2.91 -30.94
C LYS A 581 -38.32 4.20 -31.47
N ILE A 582 -38.49 4.47 -32.76
CA ILE A 582 -38.00 5.69 -33.40
C ILE A 582 -38.72 6.94 -32.83
N ALA A 583 -40.05 6.87 -32.72
CA ALA A 583 -40.85 7.97 -32.17
C ALA A 583 -40.44 8.30 -30.73
N GLY A 584 -40.19 7.29 -29.86
CA GLY A 584 -39.70 7.46 -28.51
C GLY A 584 -38.31 8.11 -28.46
N SER A 585 -37.38 7.63 -29.29
CA SER A 585 -36.04 8.20 -29.42
C SER A 585 -36.07 9.66 -29.88
N MET A 586 -36.86 10.00 -30.87
CA MET A 586 -37.02 11.38 -31.37
C MET A 586 -37.66 12.29 -30.32
N ALA A 587 -38.75 11.83 -29.69
CA ALA A 587 -39.45 12.56 -28.66
C ALA A 587 -38.51 12.93 -27.50
N PHE A 588 -37.73 11.97 -27.07
CA PHE A 588 -36.78 12.19 -25.98
C PHE A 588 -35.68 13.22 -26.34
N LYS A 589 -35.06 13.08 -27.52
CA LYS A 589 -34.04 14.02 -27.98
C LYS A 589 -34.55 15.46 -28.12
N GLU A 590 -35.75 15.62 -28.63
CA GLU A 590 -36.38 16.92 -28.80
C GLU A 590 -36.83 17.51 -27.46
N ALA A 591 -37.36 16.69 -26.54
CA ALA A 591 -37.69 17.10 -25.18
C ALA A 591 -36.46 17.53 -24.42
N MET A 592 -35.37 16.76 -24.49
CA MET A 592 -34.07 17.10 -23.87
C MET A 592 -33.57 18.50 -24.26
N ARG A 593 -33.56 18.80 -25.56
CA ARG A 593 -33.12 20.13 -26.06
C ARG A 593 -33.92 21.31 -25.49
N LYS A 594 -35.19 21.08 -25.12
CA LYS A 594 -36.08 22.08 -24.53
C LYS A 594 -36.03 22.11 -23.02
N ALA A 595 -35.53 21.04 -22.38
CA ALA A 595 -35.53 20.85 -20.95
C ALA A 595 -34.33 21.50 -20.23
N ASP A 596 -33.59 22.41 -20.90
CA ASP A 596 -32.39 23.05 -20.37
C ASP A 596 -31.32 22.02 -19.97
N PRO A 597 -30.77 21.27 -20.96
CA PRO A 597 -29.82 20.22 -20.68
C PRO A 597 -28.48 20.75 -20.18
N VAL A 598 -27.86 20.05 -19.22
CA VAL A 598 -26.59 20.41 -18.59
C VAL A 598 -25.65 19.21 -18.53
N LEU A 599 -24.35 19.50 -18.48
CA LEU A 599 -23.32 18.50 -18.17
C LEU A 599 -23.15 18.39 -16.66
N THR A 600 -22.95 17.18 -16.20
CA THR A 600 -22.52 16.85 -14.85
C THR A 600 -21.15 16.20 -14.86
N GLU A 601 -20.36 16.43 -13.83
CA GLU A 601 -19.02 15.90 -13.64
C GLU A 601 -18.95 15.06 -12.35
N PRO A 602 -18.10 14.02 -12.31
CA PRO A 602 -17.92 13.22 -11.11
C PRO A 602 -17.18 14.04 -10.04
N ILE A 603 -17.75 14.04 -8.84
CA ILE A 603 -17.16 14.65 -7.64
C ILE A 603 -16.60 13.54 -6.77
N THR A 604 -15.38 13.75 -6.29
CA THR A 604 -14.71 12.85 -5.35
C THR A 604 -14.75 13.44 -3.95
N LYS A 605 -14.96 12.58 -2.95
CA LYS A 605 -14.73 12.91 -1.56
C LYS A 605 -13.26 12.66 -1.27
N VAL A 606 -12.56 13.70 -0.89
CA VAL A 606 -11.14 13.68 -0.60
C VAL A 606 -10.95 13.89 0.89
N VAL A 607 -10.23 12.98 1.54
CA VAL A 607 -9.81 13.11 2.93
C VAL A 607 -8.30 13.28 2.96
N THR A 608 -7.82 14.40 3.49
CA THR A 608 -6.39 14.72 3.54
C THR A 608 -5.95 14.90 4.98
N ILE A 609 -4.89 14.21 5.36
CA ILE A 609 -4.30 14.23 6.70
C ILE A 609 -2.93 14.92 6.58
N VAL A 610 -2.76 16.01 7.33
CA VAL A 610 -1.54 16.83 7.29
C VAL A 610 -1.19 17.36 8.70
N PRO A 611 0.10 17.64 8.96
CA PRO A 611 0.47 18.43 10.14
C PRO A 611 -0.21 19.81 10.10
N GLU A 612 -0.56 20.34 11.26
CA GLU A 612 -1.28 21.62 11.43
C GLU A 612 -0.62 22.78 10.68
N ASP A 613 0.72 22.80 10.63
CA ASP A 613 1.50 23.84 9.93
C ASP A 613 1.17 23.95 8.44
N TYR A 614 0.72 22.87 7.80
CA TYR A 614 0.40 22.81 6.37
C TYR A 614 -1.10 22.92 6.06
N MET A 615 -1.94 23.03 7.07
CA MET A 615 -3.41 23.10 6.90
C MET A 615 -3.81 24.25 5.96
N GLY A 616 -3.22 25.43 6.13
CA GLY A 616 -3.53 26.60 5.31
C GLY A 616 -3.23 26.40 3.82
N ASP A 617 -2.10 25.76 3.51
CA ASP A 617 -1.67 25.48 2.13
C ASP A 617 -2.60 24.46 1.46
N VAL A 618 -3.05 23.44 2.20
CA VAL A 618 -4.00 22.44 1.70
C VAL A 618 -5.38 23.04 1.45
N ILE A 619 -5.88 23.87 2.36
CA ILE A 619 -7.15 24.59 2.17
C ILE A 619 -7.08 25.48 0.93
N GLY A 620 -5.99 26.23 0.77
CA GLY A 620 -5.74 27.07 -0.42
C GLY A 620 -5.72 26.24 -1.70
N ASP A 621 -5.11 25.05 -1.66
CA ASP A 621 -5.06 24.16 -2.81
C ASP A 621 -6.44 23.59 -3.17
N PHE A 622 -7.24 23.14 -2.21
CA PHE A 622 -8.61 22.68 -2.46
C PHE A 622 -9.47 23.79 -3.07
N ASN A 623 -9.38 25.02 -2.57
CA ASN A 623 -10.08 26.15 -3.16
C ASN A 623 -9.68 26.41 -4.62
N SER A 624 -8.39 26.29 -4.94
CA SER A 624 -7.90 26.44 -6.32
C SER A 624 -8.41 25.34 -7.25
N ARG A 625 -8.71 24.15 -6.70
CA ARG A 625 -9.26 22.96 -7.39
C ARG A 625 -10.78 22.91 -7.41
N ARG A 626 -11.46 24.00 -7.09
CA ARG A 626 -12.93 24.08 -6.96
C ARG A 626 -13.47 23.16 -5.86
N GLY A 627 -12.65 22.84 -4.87
CA GLY A 627 -13.03 21.98 -3.75
C GLY A 627 -13.95 22.70 -2.77
N GLN A 628 -14.92 21.96 -2.26
CA GLN A 628 -15.81 22.39 -1.18
C GLN A 628 -15.39 21.67 0.09
N ILE A 629 -14.87 22.39 1.08
CA ILE A 629 -14.47 21.81 2.37
C ILE A 629 -15.70 21.47 3.17
N LEU A 630 -15.75 20.23 3.69
CA LEU A 630 -16.86 19.69 4.47
C LEU A 630 -16.58 19.76 5.97
N SER A 631 -15.40 19.28 6.38
CA SER A 631 -14.97 19.25 7.77
C SER A 631 -13.46 19.43 7.90
N MET A 632 -13.06 19.89 9.06
CA MET A 632 -11.68 19.96 9.53
C MET A 632 -11.66 19.49 10.97
N GLU A 633 -10.95 18.40 11.22
CA GLU A 633 -10.91 17.75 12.52
C GLU A 633 -9.48 17.48 12.96
N SER A 634 -9.19 17.71 14.24
CA SER A 634 -7.91 17.32 14.82
C SER A 634 -7.99 15.88 15.30
N THR A 635 -7.35 14.97 14.58
CA THR A 635 -7.35 13.53 14.91
C THR A 635 -6.37 13.20 16.03
N ILE A 636 -5.19 13.84 15.99
CA ILE A 636 -4.13 13.73 17.00
C ILE A 636 -3.57 15.14 17.20
N PRO A 637 -3.12 15.53 18.41
CA PRO A 637 -2.50 16.84 18.61
C PRO A 637 -1.41 17.14 17.57
N GLY A 638 -1.57 18.23 16.83
CA GLY A 638 -0.67 18.65 15.76
C GLY A 638 -0.93 18.03 14.38
N VAL A 639 -2.01 17.22 14.22
CA VAL A 639 -2.41 16.64 12.94
C VAL A 639 -3.86 16.98 12.64
N GLN A 640 -4.11 17.49 11.45
CA GLN A 640 -5.44 17.89 10.97
C GLN A 640 -5.90 16.93 9.86
N GLU A 641 -7.17 16.55 9.93
CA GLU A 641 -7.88 15.86 8.86
C GLU A 641 -8.82 16.85 8.18
N ILE A 642 -8.68 16.99 6.87
CA ILE A 642 -9.48 17.90 6.04
C ILE A 642 -10.26 17.06 5.05
N THR A 643 -11.58 17.13 5.11
CA THR A 643 -12.47 16.45 4.17
C THR A 643 -13.06 17.47 3.22
N ALA A 644 -12.99 17.21 1.91
CA ALA A 644 -13.52 18.09 0.87
C ALA A 644 -14.16 17.30 -0.27
N TYR A 645 -15.15 17.91 -0.94
CA TYR A 645 -15.62 17.48 -2.25
C TYR A 645 -14.85 18.21 -3.35
N VAL A 646 -14.24 17.48 -4.26
CA VAL A 646 -13.44 18.05 -5.35
C VAL A 646 -13.81 17.36 -6.66
N PRO A 647 -13.98 18.10 -7.77
CA PRO A 647 -14.19 17.51 -9.09
C PRO A 647 -13.01 16.62 -9.48
N LEU A 648 -13.29 15.42 -10.00
CA LEU A 648 -12.24 14.45 -10.40
C LEU A 648 -11.26 15.06 -11.41
N SER A 649 -11.76 15.88 -12.34
CA SER A 649 -10.92 16.59 -13.34
C SER A 649 -9.83 17.47 -12.71
N ASN A 650 -10.06 17.99 -11.50
CA ASN A 650 -9.14 18.83 -10.77
C ASN A 650 -8.22 18.07 -9.81
N MET A 651 -8.42 16.76 -9.65
CA MET A 651 -7.59 15.93 -8.77
C MET A 651 -6.34 15.37 -9.46
N PHE A 652 -6.25 15.43 -10.79
CA PHE A 652 -5.05 14.98 -11.50
C PHE A 652 -3.81 15.77 -11.05
N GLY A 653 -2.76 15.03 -10.63
CA GLY A 653 -1.53 15.60 -10.10
C GLY A 653 -1.59 16.04 -8.63
N TYR A 654 -2.72 15.86 -7.93
CA TYR A 654 -2.86 16.28 -6.53
C TYR A 654 -1.86 15.60 -5.59
N ALA A 655 -1.54 14.32 -5.81
CA ALA A 655 -0.56 13.60 -5.00
C ALA A 655 0.80 14.30 -4.97
N THR A 656 1.29 14.72 -6.13
CA THR A 656 2.56 15.41 -6.29
C THR A 656 2.52 16.81 -5.66
N ASP A 657 1.44 17.55 -5.89
CA ASP A 657 1.26 18.88 -5.32
C ASP A 657 1.16 18.84 -3.79
N LEU A 658 0.40 17.89 -3.23
CA LEU A 658 0.29 17.69 -1.78
C LEU A 658 1.66 17.36 -1.16
N ARG A 659 2.40 16.42 -1.75
CA ARG A 659 3.76 16.05 -1.28
C ARG A 659 4.71 17.23 -1.31
N SER A 660 4.70 18.00 -2.39
CA SER A 660 5.52 19.20 -2.53
C SER A 660 5.21 20.25 -1.46
N LYS A 661 3.92 20.55 -1.23
CA LYS A 661 3.46 21.53 -0.25
C LYS A 661 3.69 21.11 1.20
N THR A 662 3.60 19.81 1.48
CA THR A 662 3.71 19.28 2.85
C THR A 662 5.06 18.62 3.15
N GLN A 663 6.04 18.79 2.28
CA GLN A 663 7.34 18.14 2.38
C GLN A 663 7.23 16.61 2.56
N GLY A 664 6.28 15.98 1.86
CA GLY A 664 6.00 14.56 1.93
C GLY A 664 5.22 14.08 3.17
N ARG A 665 4.78 14.99 4.05
CA ARG A 665 4.06 14.64 5.28
C ARG A 665 2.55 14.48 5.10
N GLY A 666 2.00 15.02 4.01
CA GLY A 666 0.59 14.92 3.69
C GLY A 666 0.24 13.56 3.10
N GLN A 667 -0.88 13.00 3.56
CA GLN A 667 -1.49 11.81 3.00
C GLN A 667 -2.91 12.14 2.60
N TYR A 668 -3.42 11.48 1.56
CA TYR A 668 -4.83 11.62 1.19
C TYR A 668 -5.40 10.30 0.69
N SER A 669 -6.71 10.21 0.80
CA SER A 669 -7.52 9.20 0.13
C SER A 669 -8.63 9.89 -0.64
N MET A 670 -9.11 9.28 -1.71
CA MET A 670 -10.25 9.79 -2.44
C MET A 670 -11.17 8.65 -2.86
N GLU A 671 -12.47 8.92 -2.82
CA GLU A 671 -13.52 7.99 -3.22
C GLU A 671 -14.54 8.70 -4.11
N PRO A 672 -15.15 8.02 -5.11
CA PRO A 672 -16.26 8.58 -5.85
C PRO A 672 -17.41 8.93 -4.90
N SER A 673 -18.03 10.09 -5.09
CA SER A 673 -19.14 10.52 -4.25
C SER A 673 -20.43 10.65 -5.04
N HIS A 674 -20.53 11.66 -5.88
CA HIS A 674 -21.75 11.98 -6.64
C HIS A 674 -21.40 12.71 -7.94
N PHE A 675 -22.38 12.96 -8.77
CA PHE A 675 -22.25 13.86 -9.93
C PHE A 675 -22.82 15.24 -9.56
N ALA A 676 -22.09 16.29 -9.93
CA ALA A 676 -22.53 17.66 -9.76
C ALA A 676 -22.49 18.42 -11.10
N GLU A 677 -23.28 19.45 -11.19
CA GLU A 677 -23.37 20.26 -12.39
C GLU A 677 -22.08 21.00 -12.69
N VAL A 678 -21.64 20.93 -13.94
CA VAL A 678 -20.43 21.64 -14.42
C VAL A 678 -20.72 23.15 -14.58
N PRO A 679 -19.86 24.05 -14.09
CA PRO A 679 -19.99 25.48 -14.31
C PRO A 679 -20.08 25.81 -15.81
N LYS A 680 -20.97 26.77 -16.17
CA LYS A 680 -21.32 27.08 -17.56
C LYS A 680 -20.12 27.36 -18.47
N SER A 681 -19.10 28.07 -17.96
CA SER A 681 -17.87 28.37 -18.71
C SER A 681 -17.05 27.11 -19.05
N ILE A 682 -17.01 26.14 -18.15
CA ILE A 682 -16.32 24.88 -18.35
C ILE A 682 -17.12 23.98 -19.26
N GLN A 683 -18.46 23.94 -19.10
CA GLN A 683 -19.37 23.20 -19.98
C GLN A 683 -19.20 23.62 -21.46
N GLU A 684 -19.14 24.90 -21.74
CA GLU A 684 -18.91 25.43 -23.10
C GLU A 684 -17.57 24.97 -23.69
N THR A 685 -16.54 24.88 -22.85
CA THR A 685 -15.23 24.39 -23.27
C THR A 685 -15.28 22.91 -23.62
N ILE A 686 -15.89 22.08 -22.78
CA ILE A 686 -16.03 20.62 -22.99
C ILE A 686 -16.82 20.35 -24.28
N ILE A 687 -17.94 21.04 -24.50
CA ILE A 687 -18.76 20.90 -25.70
C ILE A 687 -17.96 21.25 -26.97
N LYS A 688 -17.17 22.34 -26.93
CA LYS A 688 -16.31 22.74 -28.05
C LYS A 688 -15.20 21.73 -28.36
N GLU A 689 -14.57 21.19 -27.34
CA GLU A 689 -13.50 20.20 -27.50
C GLU A 689 -14.04 18.90 -28.10
N ARG A 690 -15.18 18.42 -27.62
CA ARG A 690 -15.80 17.21 -28.15
C ARG A 690 -16.34 17.39 -29.57
N GLY A 691 -16.90 18.56 -29.88
CA GLY A 691 -17.36 18.86 -31.26
C GLY A 691 -16.23 19.01 -32.29
N LYS A 692 -14.97 19.13 -31.86
CA LYS A 692 -13.80 19.09 -32.75
C LYS A 692 -13.30 17.65 -32.99
N ASN A 693 -13.62 16.73 -32.11
CA ASN A 693 -13.21 15.33 -32.16
C ASN A 693 -14.30 14.40 -32.72
N ALA A 694 -15.50 14.90 -32.97
CA ALA A 694 -16.63 14.23 -33.65
C ALA A 694 -16.67 14.64 -35.11
#